data_874b875e275bfbf9ad5dd7ea3d9dfdef
#
_entry.id   874b875e275bfbf9ad5dd7ea3d9dfdef
#
_cell.length_a   1.000
_cell.length_b   1.000
_cell.length_c   1.000
_cell.angle_alpha   90.00
_cell.angle_beta   90.00
_cell.angle_gamma   90.00
#
_symmetry.space_group_name_H-M   'P 1'
#
loop_
_entity.id
_entity.type
_entity.pdbx_description
1 polymer ?
#
loop_
_entity_poly.entity_id
_entity_poly.type
_entity_poly.pdbx_seq_one_letter_code
_entity_poly.pdbx_strand_id
1 'polypeptide(L)'
;MTNENRGLSCEEAQKRLYAGYGNVQVKNQSKSVGQIIAGNIFTYFNFIFAVFTALLVFVRSYVNMTFLPIIVCNTMIGIVQEIRAKRVLDRLTLMNEPKTQVVRSGQMLQVDSEQLVLGDLCVFQAGNQICADAVVEKGSLRVNEALITGEADEVVKNPGDILYSGSFVVSGKGYATLTKVGLSSFAAQLMLEAKASRKNTQTEMMRSLDRLVRIIGIAIIPIGILLFLQQHFVIGSTIQESVVSMIASLVGMIPEGLYLLASIALVVSVMHLGRKKVLVHEMACVETLARVNVLCVDKTGTITENKMSVREIIPLAKEEEETSLHALIGDVVANLDADNITMQALKDYFDGKSERKAQKVIPFSSQRKYSGVRFEEGLYLIGAPERLLAERYGKYDVQISDKIDKGVRVLVFGRYGEEQHLFEPLAFILVSNPIRRDARETFEYFQKEDVCIKVISGDHPKAAAAVAKKAGIAEADRYIDVSQLSDEELEKAAPIYTVFGRVSPEQKKKLLLALKKAGNVVAMTGDGVNDVLALKEADCSIAMASGSEAASNAAQIVLLDSDFARMPSVVLEGRRVVNNIQRSASLFLVKNLFSMLMTLFTFVAVSKYPLYPTQLSFLGTFTIGTPAFLLAMQPDKSRIEGHFLTNVVLLALPAALTDFILLAVLNVAGNCAGIGHEQLSTMCIMILLAVGMAALIRICMPLDKIRTGICILMASGAVFSVLFLKPLFALYPLSPVWVMVTGILMAAAVPVFAVMCRLVLLQVQRHAKHSKKFRERLGRHFKS
;
A
#
# COMPACT_ATOMS: atom_id res chain seq x y z
N MET A 1 -34.12 7.36 -39.32
CA MET A 1 -33.22 7.43 -38.16
C MET A 1 -33.03 8.90 -37.83
N THR A 2 -33.66 9.37 -36.80
CA THR A 2 -33.63 10.76 -36.35
C THR A 2 -32.23 11.15 -35.91
N ASN A 3 -31.83 12.39 -36.07
CA ASN A 3 -30.50 12.96 -35.80
C ASN A 3 -30.00 12.76 -34.34
N GLU A 4 -30.87 12.40 -33.42
CA GLU A 4 -30.64 12.20 -31.99
C GLU A 4 -29.73 10.98 -31.63
N ASN A 5 -29.62 9.99 -32.53
CA ASN A 5 -28.82 8.79 -32.29
C ASN A 5 -27.38 8.84 -32.82
N ARG A 6 -26.92 9.96 -33.41
CA ARG A 6 -25.58 10.06 -34.03
C ARG A 6 -24.48 10.57 -33.09
N GLY A 7 -24.83 11.10 -31.92
CA GLY A 7 -23.85 11.72 -31.01
C GLY A 7 -23.17 12.94 -31.64
N LEU A 8 -22.22 13.57 -30.96
CA LEU A 8 -21.44 14.69 -31.46
C LEU A 8 -20.55 14.25 -32.65
N SER A 9 -20.23 15.20 -33.57
CA SER A 9 -19.18 14.94 -34.54
C SER A 9 -17.79 14.96 -33.86
N CYS A 10 -16.81 14.25 -34.44
CA CYS A 10 -15.44 14.27 -33.92
C CYS A 10 -14.82 15.66 -33.90
N GLU A 11 -15.15 16.49 -34.92
CA GLU A 11 -14.69 17.88 -35.01
C GLU A 11 -15.30 18.78 -33.93
N GLU A 12 -16.60 18.62 -33.67
CA GLU A 12 -17.27 19.35 -32.59
C GLU A 12 -16.76 18.95 -31.20
N ALA A 13 -16.54 17.67 -30.96
CA ALA A 13 -15.93 17.18 -29.73
C ALA A 13 -14.52 17.77 -29.51
N GLN A 14 -13.73 17.87 -30.58
CA GLN A 14 -12.40 18.47 -30.52
C GLN A 14 -12.44 19.97 -30.24
N LYS A 15 -13.38 20.71 -30.87
CA LYS A 15 -13.61 22.14 -30.57
C LYS A 15 -14.00 22.36 -29.11
N ARG A 16 -14.91 21.55 -28.57
CA ARG A 16 -15.32 21.61 -27.14
C ARG A 16 -14.18 21.31 -26.20
N LEU A 17 -13.33 20.35 -26.55
CA LEU A 17 -12.14 20.01 -25.74
C LEU A 17 -11.18 21.21 -25.66
N TYR A 18 -10.89 21.87 -26.80
CA TYR A 18 -10.04 23.08 -26.83
C TYR A 18 -10.69 24.29 -26.15
N ALA A 19 -12.01 24.39 -26.18
CA ALA A 19 -12.76 25.44 -25.49
C ALA A 19 -12.86 25.23 -23.96
N GLY A 20 -12.27 24.17 -23.42
CA GLY A 20 -12.25 23.89 -21.97
C GLY A 20 -13.47 23.13 -21.44
N TYR A 21 -14.34 22.61 -22.31
CA TYR A 21 -15.48 21.75 -21.94
C TYR A 21 -15.12 20.27 -21.86
N GLY A 22 -13.85 19.94 -21.66
CA GLY A 22 -13.36 18.57 -21.46
C GLY A 22 -13.54 18.08 -20.02
N ASN A 23 -13.62 16.77 -19.88
CA ASN A 23 -13.71 16.10 -18.56
C ASN A 23 -12.34 16.01 -17.89
N VAL A 24 -11.71 17.17 -17.64
CA VAL A 24 -10.42 17.24 -16.94
C VAL A 24 -10.66 16.82 -15.50
N GLN A 25 -10.24 15.63 -15.15
CA GLN A 25 -10.37 15.12 -13.78
C GLN A 25 -9.57 15.98 -12.79
N VAL A 26 -10.11 16.12 -11.57
CA VAL A 26 -9.32 16.61 -10.43
C VAL A 26 -8.28 15.55 -10.11
N LYS A 27 -7.20 15.51 -10.92
CA LYS A 27 -6.05 14.65 -10.59
C LYS A 27 -5.64 15.02 -9.17
N ASN A 28 -5.40 14.03 -8.33
CA ASN A 28 -4.58 14.24 -7.14
C ASN A 28 -3.32 14.91 -7.65
N GLN A 29 -3.23 16.25 -7.50
CA GLN A 29 -2.17 17.04 -8.12
C GLN A 29 -0.85 16.47 -7.63
N SER A 30 -0.23 15.63 -8.46
CA SER A 30 1.17 15.30 -8.26
C SER A 30 1.89 16.64 -8.24
N LYS A 31 2.71 16.88 -7.21
CA LYS A 31 3.44 18.14 -7.05
C LYS A 31 4.06 18.55 -8.40
N SER A 32 3.95 19.80 -8.80
CA SER A 32 4.65 20.29 -9.97
C SER A 32 6.17 20.21 -9.77
N VAL A 33 6.95 20.17 -10.84
CA VAL A 33 8.42 20.15 -10.73
C VAL A 33 8.92 21.34 -9.91
N GLY A 34 8.31 22.52 -10.08
CA GLY A 34 8.63 23.70 -9.26
C GLY A 34 8.32 23.51 -7.78
N GLN A 35 7.19 22.88 -7.45
CA GLN A 35 6.82 22.56 -6.06
C GLN A 35 7.76 21.51 -5.44
N ILE A 36 8.24 20.54 -6.23
CA ILE A 36 9.24 19.57 -5.78
C ILE A 36 10.55 20.26 -5.45
N ILE A 37 11.03 21.12 -6.35
CA ILE A 37 12.27 21.90 -6.14
C ILE A 37 12.13 22.78 -4.90
N ALA A 38 11.07 23.57 -4.81
CA ALA A 38 10.82 24.45 -3.67
C ALA A 38 10.69 23.67 -2.36
N GLY A 39 9.95 22.55 -2.35
CA GLY A 39 9.76 21.71 -1.17
C GLY A 39 11.04 21.05 -0.65
N ASN A 40 12.01 20.75 -1.51
CA ASN A 40 13.30 20.20 -1.11
C ASN A 40 14.29 21.29 -0.67
N ILE A 41 14.23 22.49 -1.25
CA ILE A 41 15.12 23.61 -0.89
C ILE A 41 14.65 24.28 0.41
N PHE A 42 13.39 24.66 0.50
CA PHE A 42 12.83 25.43 1.64
C PHE A 42 12.34 24.50 2.76
N THR A 43 13.22 23.62 3.23
CA THR A 43 12.93 22.81 4.43
C THR A 43 13.35 23.56 5.69
N TYR A 44 12.72 23.24 6.82
CA TYR A 44 13.08 23.78 8.12
C TYR A 44 14.55 23.60 8.46
N PHE A 45 15.13 22.44 8.21
CA PHE A 45 16.53 22.19 8.48
C PHE A 45 17.48 22.91 7.53
N ASN A 46 17.15 23.02 6.25
CA ASN A 46 17.95 23.80 5.31
C ASN A 46 18.00 25.28 5.73
N PHE A 47 16.92 25.82 6.28
CA PHE A 47 16.89 27.15 6.84
C PHE A 47 17.86 27.27 8.05
N ILE A 48 17.82 26.32 8.99
CA ILE A 48 18.75 26.30 10.13
C ILE A 48 20.21 26.21 9.64
N PHE A 49 20.50 25.37 8.66
CA PHE A 49 21.85 25.26 8.09
C PHE A 49 22.30 26.54 7.36
N ALA A 50 21.38 27.25 6.71
CA ALA A 50 21.69 28.56 6.14
C ALA A 50 22.07 29.57 7.25
N VAL A 51 21.36 29.56 8.39
CA VAL A 51 21.71 30.36 9.56
C VAL A 51 23.08 29.97 10.12
N PHE A 52 23.36 28.66 10.27
CA PHE A 52 24.68 28.19 10.72
C PHE A 52 25.79 28.63 9.78
N THR A 53 25.54 28.54 8.47
CA THR A 53 26.50 29.00 7.45
C THR A 53 26.79 30.51 7.59
N ALA A 54 25.73 31.31 7.74
CA ALA A 54 25.87 32.75 7.94
C ALA A 54 26.66 33.09 9.23
N LEU A 55 26.43 32.38 10.32
CA LEU A 55 27.14 32.53 11.58
C LEU A 55 28.62 32.17 11.43
N LEU A 56 28.94 31.04 10.73
CA LEU A 56 30.32 30.63 10.49
C LEU A 56 31.07 31.61 9.57
N VAL A 57 30.41 32.17 8.56
CA VAL A 57 30.97 33.24 7.72
C VAL A 57 31.25 34.49 8.56
N PHE A 58 30.31 34.88 9.42
CA PHE A 58 30.47 36.06 10.31
C PHE A 58 31.68 35.93 11.23
N VAL A 59 31.86 34.74 11.83
CA VAL A 59 33.04 34.47 12.68
C VAL A 59 34.31 34.03 11.89
N ARG A 60 34.28 34.08 10.56
CA ARG A 60 35.37 33.71 9.64
C ARG A 60 35.89 32.28 9.81
N SER A 61 35.04 31.33 10.16
CA SER A 61 35.39 29.92 10.40
C SER A 61 35.04 29.03 9.20
N TYR A 62 35.64 29.24 8.06
CA TYR A 62 35.31 28.58 6.78
C TYR A 62 35.56 27.07 6.77
N VAL A 63 36.57 26.60 7.48
CA VAL A 63 36.92 25.17 7.57
C VAL A 63 35.77 24.36 8.16
N ASN A 64 34.95 24.94 9.03
CA ASN A 64 33.83 24.27 9.68
C ASN A 64 32.53 24.21 8.84
N MET A 65 32.61 24.65 7.57
CA MET A 65 31.45 24.63 6.65
C MET A 65 31.34 23.34 5.81
N THR A 66 32.12 22.28 6.11
CA THR A 66 32.14 21.01 5.34
C THR A 66 30.80 20.28 5.33
N PHE A 67 29.85 20.61 6.20
CA PHE A 67 28.48 20.11 6.14
C PHE A 67 27.70 20.69 4.94
N LEU A 68 28.04 21.88 4.45
CA LEU A 68 27.32 22.56 3.37
C LEU A 68 27.31 21.78 2.05
N PRO A 69 28.45 21.30 1.51
CA PRO A 69 28.45 20.41 0.34
C PRO A 69 27.58 19.18 0.51
N ILE A 70 27.56 18.58 1.70
CA ILE A 70 26.74 17.39 1.99
C ILE A 70 25.24 17.73 1.87
N ILE A 71 24.82 18.86 2.43
CA ILE A 71 23.42 19.31 2.38
C ILE A 71 23.00 19.64 0.94
N VAL A 72 23.86 20.33 0.19
CA VAL A 72 23.61 20.65 -1.23
C VAL A 72 23.46 19.35 -2.03
N CYS A 73 24.39 18.39 -1.86
CA CYS A 73 24.29 17.08 -2.52
C CYS A 73 23.01 16.33 -2.13
N ASN A 74 22.67 16.28 -0.85
CA ASN A 74 21.45 15.64 -0.37
C ASN A 74 20.19 16.29 -0.97
N THR A 75 20.14 17.61 -1.01
CA THR A 75 19.02 18.37 -1.61
C THR A 75 18.92 18.08 -3.12
N MET A 76 20.03 18.08 -3.85
CA MET A 76 20.06 17.74 -5.28
C MET A 76 19.63 16.31 -5.54
N ILE A 77 20.11 15.35 -4.76
CA ILE A 77 19.69 13.94 -4.84
C ILE A 77 18.19 13.83 -4.60
N GLY A 78 17.66 14.52 -3.58
CA GLY A 78 16.24 14.55 -3.27
C GLY A 78 15.39 15.06 -4.44
N ILE A 79 15.76 16.19 -5.03
CA ILE A 79 15.08 16.77 -6.18
C ILE A 79 15.07 15.79 -7.37
N VAL A 80 16.24 15.25 -7.72
CA VAL A 80 16.38 14.33 -8.87
C VAL A 80 15.54 13.06 -8.66
N GLN A 81 15.57 12.51 -7.45
CA GLN A 81 14.82 11.28 -7.13
C GLN A 81 13.30 11.53 -7.13
N GLU A 82 12.82 12.62 -6.52
CA GLU A 82 11.39 12.94 -6.49
C GLU A 82 10.85 13.25 -7.90
N ILE A 83 11.65 13.90 -8.76
CA ILE A 83 11.29 14.11 -10.18
C ILE A 83 11.25 12.77 -10.93
N ARG A 84 12.22 11.87 -10.71
CA ARG A 84 12.20 10.53 -11.33
C ARG A 84 10.98 9.73 -10.88
N ALA A 85 10.67 9.75 -9.58
CA ALA A 85 9.49 9.13 -9.02
C ALA A 85 8.23 9.61 -9.68
N LYS A 86 8.06 10.94 -9.75
CA LYS A 86 6.93 11.56 -10.41
C LYS A 86 6.77 11.06 -11.85
N ARG A 87 7.83 11.09 -12.66
CA ARG A 87 7.78 10.64 -14.06
C ARG A 87 7.37 9.17 -14.19
N VAL A 88 7.80 8.30 -13.29
CA VAL A 88 7.41 6.88 -13.30
C VAL A 88 5.94 6.72 -12.91
N LEU A 89 5.49 7.40 -11.85
CA LEU A 89 4.09 7.39 -11.43
C LEU A 89 3.17 7.96 -12.51
N ASP A 90 3.51 9.11 -13.09
CA ASP A 90 2.74 9.73 -14.17
C ASP A 90 2.60 8.76 -15.37
N ARG A 91 3.68 8.06 -15.76
CA ARG A 91 3.64 7.07 -16.85
C ARG A 91 2.76 5.85 -16.51
N LEU A 92 2.83 5.34 -15.27
CA LEU A 92 2.02 4.20 -14.84
C LEU A 92 0.53 4.58 -14.75
N THR A 93 0.21 5.79 -14.31
CA THR A 93 -1.16 6.31 -14.25
C THR A 93 -1.76 6.43 -15.66
N LEU A 94 -1.00 6.95 -16.63
CA LEU A 94 -1.43 7.03 -18.04
C LEU A 94 -1.74 5.66 -18.66
N MET A 95 -1.08 4.60 -18.23
CA MET A 95 -1.34 3.24 -18.73
C MET A 95 -2.64 2.63 -18.21
N ASN A 96 -3.23 3.18 -17.16
CA ASN A 96 -4.43 2.67 -16.49
C ASN A 96 -5.58 3.69 -16.47
N GLU A 97 -5.57 4.68 -17.38
CA GLU A 97 -6.69 5.62 -17.49
C GLU A 97 -7.96 4.89 -17.96
N PRO A 98 -9.10 5.08 -17.26
CA PRO A 98 -10.35 4.43 -17.65
C PRO A 98 -10.80 4.95 -19.02
N LYS A 99 -11.21 4.02 -19.89
CA LYS A 99 -11.73 4.32 -21.23
C LYS A 99 -13.24 4.19 -21.23
N THR A 100 -13.90 5.19 -21.78
CA THR A 100 -15.37 5.20 -21.87
C THR A 100 -15.80 5.00 -23.32
N GLN A 101 -16.83 4.21 -23.53
CA GLN A 101 -17.44 4.07 -24.84
C GLN A 101 -18.34 5.26 -25.15
N VAL A 102 -18.12 5.91 -26.28
CA VAL A 102 -18.93 7.04 -26.75
C VAL A 102 -19.43 6.80 -28.16
N VAL A 103 -20.56 7.38 -28.49
CA VAL A 103 -21.07 7.42 -29.84
C VAL A 103 -20.75 8.80 -30.44
N ARG A 104 -19.85 8.84 -31.42
CA ARG A 104 -19.53 10.06 -32.17
C ARG A 104 -19.71 9.82 -33.67
N SER A 105 -20.34 10.72 -34.37
CA SER A 105 -20.67 10.58 -35.80
C SER A 105 -21.40 9.28 -36.15
N GLY A 106 -22.16 8.71 -35.22
CA GLY A 106 -22.88 7.44 -35.39
C GLY A 106 -22.01 6.19 -35.23
N GLN A 107 -20.73 6.33 -34.87
CA GLN A 107 -19.82 5.22 -34.61
C GLN A 107 -19.52 5.09 -33.10
N MET A 108 -19.41 3.85 -32.62
CA MET A 108 -18.94 3.59 -31.26
C MET A 108 -17.43 3.69 -31.22
N LEU A 109 -16.92 4.60 -30.39
CA LEU A 109 -15.50 4.83 -30.17
C LEU A 109 -15.18 4.64 -28.68
N GLN A 110 -13.98 4.14 -28.41
CA GLN A 110 -13.46 4.08 -27.07
C GLN A 110 -12.47 5.23 -26.87
N VAL A 111 -12.79 6.16 -25.96
CA VAL A 111 -11.99 7.36 -25.69
C VAL A 111 -11.56 7.39 -24.25
N ASP A 112 -10.42 8.02 -23.98
CA ASP A 112 -9.92 8.22 -22.62
C ASP A 112 -10.87 9.17 -21.88
N SER A 113 -11.06 8.94 -20.57
CA SER A 113 -12.01 9.72 -19.76
C SER A 113 -11.75 11.23 -19.82
N GLU A 114 -10.50 11.67 -19.98
CA GLU A 114 -10.12 13.09 -20.12
C GLU A 114 -10.51 13.71 -21.46
N GLN A 115 -10.73 12.88 -22.50
CA GLN A 115 -11.12 13.32 -23.84
C GLN A 115 -12.64 13.41 -24.02
N LEU A 116 -13.41 13.05 -22.99
CA LEU A 116 -14.84 13.24 -22.95
C LEU A 116 -15.17 14.74 -22.87
N VAL A 117 -16.22 15.14 -23.55
CA VAL A 117 -16.66 16.53 -23.58
C VAL A 117 -18.13 16.66 -23.20
N LEU A 118 -18.52 17.83 -22.76
CA LEU A 118 -19.92 18.17 -22.48
C LEU A 118 -20.79 17.87 -23.69
N GLY A 119 -21.85 17.07 -23.51
CA GLY A 119 -22.78 16.65 -24.56
C GLY A 119 -22.35 15.38 -25.32
N ASP A 120 -21.27 14.70 -24.95
CA ASP A 120 -20.97 13.37 -25.49
C ASP A 120 -22.04 12.34 -25.10
N LEU A 121 -22.43 11.49 -26.04
CA LEU A 121 -23.32 10.37 -25.82
C LEU A 121 -22.50 9.14 -25.43
N CYS A 122 -22.50 8.82 -24.13
CA CYS A 122 -21.76 7.69 -23.56
C CYS A 122 -22.62 6.43 -23.49
N VAL A 123 -21.97 5.28 -23.59
CA VAL A 123 -22.59 3.97 -23.40
C VAL A 123 -22.06 3.37 -22.11
N PHE A 124 -22.97 3.16 -21.15
CA PHE A 124 -22.63 2.56 -19.86
C PHE A 124 -23.21 1.14 -19.77
N GLN A 125 -22.44 0.23 -19.21
CA GLN A 125 -22.82 -1.16 -18.97
C GLN A 125 -22.29 -1.66 -17.62
N ALA A 126 -22.75 -2.81 -17.19
CA ALA A 126 -22.34 -3.41 -15.91
C ALA A 126 -20.81 -3.41 -15.74
N GLY A 127 -20.32 -2.95 -14.58
CA GLY A 127 -18.90 -2.81 -14.23
C GLY A 127 -18.27 -1.46 -14.57
N ASN A 128 -18.91 -0.62 -15.40
CA ASN A 128 -18.38 0.71 -15.73
C ASN A 128 -18.55 1.70 -14.57
N GLN A 129 -17.57 2.56 -14.40
CA GLN A 129 -17.68 3.74 -13.57
C GLN A 129 -18.25 4.90 -14.40
N ILE A 130 -19.16 5.67 -13.82
CA ILE A 130 -19.68 6.90 -14.40
C ILE A 130 -18.65 8.00 -14.17
N CYS A 131 -17.98 8.43 -15.25
CA CYS A 131 -16.83 9.33 -15.20
C CYS A 131 -17.18 10.81 -15.17
N ALA A 132 -18.43 11.17 -15.53
CA ALA A 132 -18.95 12.54 -15.53
C ALA A 132 -20.48 12.48 -15.31
N ASP A 133 -21.11 13.58 -14.85
CA ASP A 133 -22.55 13.58 -14.66
C ASP A 133 -23.27 13.51 -16.00
N ALA A 134 -24.26 12.63 -16.11
CA ALA A 134 -24.98 12.35 -17.33
C ALA A 134 -26.48 12.22 -17.11
N VAL A 135 -27.27 12.32 -18.16
CA VAL A 135 -28.71 12.00 -18.15
C VAL A 135 -28.95 10.80 -19.06
N VAL A 136 -29.66 9.81 -18.54
CA VAL A 136 -30.02 8.61 -19.30
C VAL A 136 -30.99 8.97 -20.43
N GLU A 137 -30.64 8.64 -21.67
CA GLU A 137 -31.52 8.85 -22.83
C GLU A 137 -32.26 7.57 -23.21
N LYS A 138 -31.56 6.43 -23.12
CA LYS A 138 -32.13 5.15 -23.54
C LYS A 138 -31.57 3.99 -22.71
N GLY A 139 -32.41 3.02 -22.41
CA GLY A 139 -32.06 1.84 -21.61
C GLY A 139 -32.45 2.00 -20.15
N SER A 140 -32.09 1.03 -19.32
CA SER A 140 -32.27 1.08 -17.88
C SER A 140 -31.02 0.53 -17.20
N LEU A 141 -30.53 1.26 -16.20
CA LEU A 141 -29.31 0.96 -15.47
C LEU A 141 -29.63 0.81 -14.00
N ARG A 142 -29.02 -0.18 -13.34
CA ARG A 142 -28.93 -0.20 -11.89
C ARG A 142 -27.56 0.35 -11.49
N VAL A 143 -27.56 1.36 -10.66
CA VAL A 143 -26.38 2.13 -10.30
C VAL A 143 -26.21 2.08 -8.79
N ASN A 144 -25.00 1.85 -8.34
CA ASN A 144 -24.62 1.97 -6.93
C ASN A 144 -24.01 3.37 -6.72
N GLU A 145 -24.67 4.16 -5.88
CA GLU A 145 -24.26 5.53 -5.53
C GLU A 145 -23.58 5.62 -4.15
N ALA A 146 -23.25 4.48 -3.52
CA ALA A 146 -22.72 4.40 -2.16
C ALA A 146 -21.46 5.23 -1.90
N LEU A 147 -20.62 5.43 -2.90
CA LEU A 147 -19.42 6.26 -2.77
C LEU A 147 -19.72 7.75 -2.67
N ILE A 148 -20.91 8.15 -3.05
CA ILE A 148 -21.36 9.54 -3.14
C ILE A 148 -22.34 9.84 -2.01
N THR A 149 -23.33 8.99 -1.83
CA THR A 149 -24.43 9.17 -0.86
C THR A 149 -24.12 8.53 0.50
N GLY A 150 -23.21 7.53 0.52
CA GLY A 150 -22.98 6.68 1.69
C GLY A 150 -23.99 5.56 1.88
N GLU A 151 -25.06 5.50 1.05
CA GLU A 151 -26.10 4.47 1.07
C GLU A 151 -25.80 3.39 0.04
N ALA A 152 -25.82 2.13 0.46
CA ALA A 152 -25.42 1.00 -0.38
C ALA A 152 -26.52 0.48 -1.32
N ASP A 153 -27.71 1.04 -1.27
CA ASP A 153 -28.84 0.60 -2.08
C ASP A 153 -28.64 0.89 -3.57
N GLU A 154 -28.96 -0.12 -4.39
CA GLU A 154 -28.92 0.01 -5.84
C GLU A 154 -30.12 0.83 -6.33
N VAL A 155 -29.85 1.94 -7.03
CA VAL A 155 -30.87 2.81 -7.60
C VAL A 155 -31.10 2.45 -9.06
N VAL A 156 -32.38 2.25 -9.45
CA VAL A 156 -32.74 2.06 -10.86
C VAL A 156 -32.84 3.41 -11.54
N LYS A 157 -32.11 3.60 -12.62
CA LYS A 157 -32.11 4.80 -13.46
C LYS A 157 -32.75 4.50 -14.82
N ASN A 158 -33.81 5.21 -15.11
CA ASN A 158 -34.59 5.13 -16.36
C ASN A 158 -34.30 6.36 -17.23
N PRO A 159 -34.76 6.39 -18.50
CA PRO A 159 -34.62 7.57 -19.36
C PRO A 159 -35.14 8.85 -18.67
N GLY A 160 -34.31 9.88 -18.63
CA GLY A 160 -34.55 11.17 -17.95
C GLY A 160 -33.89 11.26 -16.57
N ASP A 161 -33.44 10.17 -15.97
CA ASP A 161 -32.77 10.17 -14.65
C ASP A 161 -31.31 10.60 -14.76
N ILE A 162 -30.82 11.25 -13.70
CA ILE A 162 -29.42 11.71 -13.62
C ILE A 162 -28.54 10.58 -13.09
N LEU A 163 -27.41 10.38 -13.79
CA LEU A 163 -26.28 9.58 -13.37
C LEU A 163 -25.22 10.50 -12.79
N TYR A 164 -24.83 10.26 -11.55
CA TYR A 164 -23.78 11.04 -10.89
C TYR A 164 -22.39 10.46 -11.14
N SER A 165 -21.43 11.32 -11.45
CA SER A 165 -20.01 10.93 -11.54
C SER A 165 -19.53 10.29 -10.25
N GLY A 166 -18.69 9.25 -10.37
CA GLY A 166 -18.18 8.49 -9.22
C GLY A 166 -19.07 7.33 -8.79
N SER A 167 -20.31 7.20 -9.29
CA SER A 167 -21.16 6.02 -9.12
C SER A 167 -20.79 4.91 -10.12
N PHE A 168 -21.33 3.68 -9.91
CA PHE A 168 -21.02 2.51 -10.74
C PHE A 168 -22.26 1.83 -11.24
N VAL A 169 -22.18 1.34 -12.48
CA VAL A 169 -23.23 0.49 -13.06
C VAL A 169 -23.07 -0.94 -12.54
N VAL A 170 -24.07 -1.41 -11.78
CA VAL A 170 -24.13 -2.78 -11.26
C VAL A 170 -24.71 -3.73 -12.30
N SER A 171 -25.75 -3.32 -13.01
CA SER A 171 -26.38 -4.12 -14.05
C SER A 171 -27.13 -3.25 -15.07
N GLY A 172 -27.38 -3.81 -16.24
CA GLY A 172 -28.05 -3.12 -17.33
C GLY A 172 -27.10 -2.50 -18.36
N LYS A 173 -27.69 -1.90 -19.39
CA LYS A 173 -26.98 -1.14 -20.44
C LYS A 173 -27.83 0.07 -20.80
N GLY A 174 -27.21 1.23 -20.91
CA GLY A 174 -27.88 2.47 -21.24
C GLY A 174 -27.01 3.45 -21.99
N TYR A 175 -27.65 4.36 -22.70
CA TYR A 175 -27.04 5.49 -23.36
C TYR A 175 -27.35 6.74 -22.55
N ALA A 176 -26.35 7.55 -22.25
CA ALA A 176 -26.53 8.76 -21.46
C ALA A 176 -25.67 9.90 -21.99
N THR A 177 -26.23 11.10 -22.03
CA THR A 177 -25.53 12.30 -22.49
C THR A 177 -24.91 13.04 -21.32
N LEU A 178 -23.62 13.41 -21.46
CA LEU A 178 -22.88 14.12 -20.44
C LEU A 178 -23.40 15.55 -20.25
N THR A 179 -23.78 15.89 -19.02
CA THR A 179 -24.36 17.20 -18.64
C THR A 179 -23.44 18.07 -17.82
N LYS A 180 -22.49 17.47 -17.05
CA LYS A 180 -21.45 18.18 -16.34
C LYS A 180 -20.14 17.37 -16.40
N VAL A 181 -19.05 18.06 -16.72
CA VAL A 181 -17.73 17.45 -16.90
C VAL A 181 -16.67 18.14 -16.05
N GLY A 182 -15.58 17.45 -15.75
CA GLY A 182 -14.42 17.99 -15.03
C GLY A 182 -14.78 18.52 -13.65
N LEU A 183 -14.34 19.74 -13.33
CA LEU A 183 -14.55 20.39 -12.03
C LEU A 183 -16.01 20.67 -11.68
N SER A 184 -16.89 20.69 -12.68
CA SER A 184 -18.34 20.92 -12.48
C SER A 184 -19.11 19.63 -12.15
N SER A 185 -18.47 18.46 -12.28
CA SER A 185 -19.09 17.17 -11.95
C SER A 185 -19.30 17.02 -10.44
N PHE A 186 -20.31 16.25 -10.06
CA PHE A 186 -20.69 16.04 -8.65
C PHE A 186 -19.54 15.45 -7.83
N ALA A 187 -18.87 14.42 -8.34
CA ALA A 187 -17.75 13.81 -7.67
C ALA A 187 -16.58 14.80 -7.46
N ALA A 188 -16.32 15.67 -8.43
CA ALA A 188 -15.27 16.68 -8.34
C ALA A 188 -15.58 17.72 -7.27
N GLN A 189 -16.83 18.19 -7.19
CA GLN A 189 -17.28 19.12 -6.16
C GLN A 189 -17.18 18.51 -4.77
N LEU A 190 -17.66 17.28 -4.59
CA LEU A 190 -17.54 16.54 -3.32
C LEU A 190 -16.07 16.36 -2.91
N MET A 191 -15.17 16.07 -3.88
CA MET A 191 -13.72 15.97 -3.62
C MET A 191 -13.11 17.28 -3.19
N LEU A 192 -13.54 18.41 -3.75
CA LEU A 192 -13.05 19.73 -3.36
C LEU A 192 -13.46 20.09 -1.94
N GLU A 193 -14.71 19.80 -1.55
CA GLU A 193 -15.21 19.96 -0.19
C GLU A 193 -14.48 19.02 0.80
N ALA A 194 -14.28 17.76 0.44
CA ALA A 194 -13.57 16.79 1.25
C ALA A 194 -12.07 17.12 1.40
N LYS A 195 -11.43 17.76 0.40
CA LYS A 195 -10.03 18.22 0.50
C LYS A 195 -9.82 19.25 1.59
N ALA A 196 -10.81 20.09 1.88
CA ALA A 196 -10.75 21.03 2.98
C ALA A 196 -10.73 20.34 4.37
N SER A 197 -11.22 19.10 4.46
CA SER A 197 -11.32 18.30 5.69
C SER A 197 -10.32 17.13 5.80
N ARG A 198 -9.55 16.83 4.76
CA ARG A 198 -8.71 15.62 4.73
C ARG A 198 -7.50 15.77 5.63
N LYS A 199 -7.51 15.05 6.76
CA LYS A 199 -6.29 14.73 7.51
C LYS A 199 -5.43 13.82 6.61
N ASN A 200 -4.20 14.27 6.32
CA ASN A 200 -3.20 13.47 5.61
C ASN A 200 -3.06 12.10 6.27
N THR A 201 -3.43 11.03 5.58
CA THR A 201 -3.22 9.64 6.01
C THR A 201 -1.76 9.26 5.77
N GLN A 202 -0.87 9.75 6.67
CA GLN A 202 0.54 9.35 6.66
C GLN A 202 0.69 7.95 7.25
N THR A 203 1.66 7.17 6.73
CA THR A 203 2.03 5.86 7.27
C THR A 203 2.54 5.95 8.71
N GLU A 204 2.55 4.83 9.46
CA GLU A 204 3.11 4.79 10.83
C GLU A 204 4.58 5.23 10.85
N MET A 205 5.36 4.74 9.89
CA MET A 205 6.77 5.08 9.74
C MET A 205 6.96 6.57 9.49
N MET A 206 6.26 7.15 8.50
CA MET A 206 6.37 8.57 8.17
C MET A 206 5.91 9.46 9.33
N ARG A 207 4.80 9.13 10.00
CA ARG A 207 4.36 9.84 11.22
C ARG A 207 5.39 9.78 12.33
N SER A 208 6.05 8.64 12.50
CA SER A 208 7.10 8.46 13.50
C SER A 208 8.33 9.29 13.19
N LEU A 209 8.75 9.34 11.92
CA LEU A 209 9.85 10.18 11.46
C LEU A 209 9.52 11.67 11.61
N ASP A 210 8.33 12.10 11.21
CA ASP A 210 7.88 13.49 11.36
C ASP A 210 7.85 13.92 12.83
N ARG A 211 7.40 13.03 13.72
CA ARG A 211 7.40 13.29 15.16
C ARG A 211 8.81 13.48 15.70
N LEU A 212 9.74 12.58 15.32
CA LEU A 212 11.15 12.66 15.72
C LEU A 212 11.78 13.96 15.25
N VAL A 213 11.62 14.28 13.97
CA VAL A 213 12.13 15.50 13.33
C VAL A 213 11.59 16.75 13.99
N ARG A 214 10.29 16.77 14.33
CA ARG A 214 9.64 17.89 14.99
C ARG A 214 10.16 18.11 16.42
N ILE A 215 10.31 17.03 17.19
CA ILE A 215 10.85 17.11 18.57
C ILE A 215 12.27 17.69 18.55
N ILE A 216 13.13 17.13 17.71
CA ILE A 216 14.52 17.62 17.56
C ILE A 216 14.53 19.07 17.07
N GLY A 217 13.70 19.38 16.06
CA GLY A 217 13.63 20.73 15.50
C GLY A 217 13.25 21.80 16.51
N ILE A 218 12.31 21.52 17.40
CA ILE A 218 11.91 22.45 18.47
C ILE A 218 13.04 22.56 19.52
N ALA A 219 13.67 21.44 19.88
CA ALA A 219 14.68 21.39 20.93
C ALA A 219 16.00 22.12 20.55
N ILE A 220 16.37 22.12 19.25
CA ILE A 220 17.63 22.68 18.77
C ILE A 220 17.76 24.17 19.10
N ILE A 221 16.70 24.97 18.98
CA ILE A 221 16.78 26.43 19.17
C ILE A 221 17.15 26.79 20.61
N PRO A 222 16.39 26.38 21.66
CA PRO A 222 16.75 26.72 23.03
C PRO A 222 18.09 26.12 23.46
N ILE A 223 18.41 24.89 23.03
CA ILE A 223 19.68 24.25 23.34
C ILE A 223 20.85 25.06 22.74
N GLY A 224 20.71 25.53 21.50
CA GLY A 224 21.74 26.35 20.84
C GLY A 224 21.99 27.66 21.58
N ILE A 225 20.93 28.38 21.96
CA ILE A 225 21.06 29.63 22.72
C ILE A 225 21.74 29.38 24.07
N LEU A 226 21.31 28.37 24.82
CA LEU A 226 21.89 28.02 26.11
C LEU A 226 23.38 27.66 26.01
N LEU A 227 23.74 26.84 24.98
CA LEU A 227 25.13 26.48 24.76
C LEU A 227 26.02 27.69 24.42
N PHE A 228 25.54 28.58 23.54
CA PHE A 228 26.27 29.78 23.20
C PHE A 228 26.51 30.66 24.45
N LEU A 229 25.47 30.89 25.23
CA LEU A 229 25.56 31.66 26.47
C LEU A 229 26.54 31.03 27.48
N GLN A 230 26.47 29.73 27.68
CA GLN A 230 27.39 29.00 28.54
C GLN A 230 28.85 29.11 28.07
N GLN A 231 29.09 28.86 26.78
CA GLN A 231 30.44 28.86 26.22
C GLN A 231 31.09 30.26 26.32
N HIS A 232 30.29 31.29 26.03
CA HIS A 232 30.81 32.65 26.01
C HIS A 232 30.91 33.27 27.40
N PHE A 233 29.85 33.21 28.22
CA PHE A 233 29.81 33.95 29.49
C PHE A 233 30.29 33.13 30.69
N VAL A 234 30.16 31.78 30.68
CA VAL A 234 30.54 30.93 31.83
C VAL A 234 31.98 30.38 31.62
N ILE A 235 32.27 29.84 30.42
CA ILE A 235 33.58 29.26 30.13
C ILE A 235 34.60 30.31 29.68
N GLY A 236 34.14 31.49 29.24
CA GLY A 236 35.00 32.59 28.78
C GLY A 236 35.62 32.37 27.39
N SER A 237 34.99 31.53 26.57
CA SER A 237 35.43 31.27 25.19
C SER A 237 35.23 32.50 24.29
N THR A 238 36.04 32.63 23.25
CA THR A 238 35.83 33.67 22.23
C THR A 238 34.49 33.47 21.51
N ILE A 239 33.95 34.51 20.90
CA ILE A 239 32.71 34.42 20.11
C ILE A 239 32.87 33.36 19.02
N GLN A 240 34.01 33.29 18.36
CA GLN A 240 34.31 32.31 17.33
C GLN A 240 34.21 30.87 17.87
N GLU A 241 34.90 30.58 18.97
CA GLU A 241 34.90 29.25 19.59
C GLU A 241 33.49 28.89 20.09
N SER A 242 32.75 29.83 20.66
CA SER A 242 31.40 29.63 21.17
C SER A 242 30.41 29.28 20.04
N VAL A 243 30.47 29.98 18.91
CA VAL A 243 29.67 29.70 17.72
C VAL A 243 30.05 28.34 17.11
N VAL A 244 31.32 28.03 16.97
CA VAL A 244 31.77 26.74 16.40
C VAL A 244 31.34 25.57 17.28
N SER A 245 31.48 25.67 18.62
CA SER A 245 31.11 24.65 19.58
C SER A 245 29.59 24.44 19.60
N MET A 246 28.82 25.52 19.59
CA MET A 246 27.35 25.46 19.47
C MET A 246 26.93 24.75 18.16
N ILE A 247 27.47 25.18 17.02
CA ILE A 247 27.10 24.58 15.71
C ILE A 247 27.52 23.10 15.65
N ALA A 248 28.69 22.72 16.18
CA ALA A 248 29.12 21.33 16.23
C ALA A 248 28.08 20.46 16.98
N SER A 249 27.63 20.90 18.15
CA SER A 249 26.62 20.19 18.92
C SER A 249 25.31 20.07 18.14
N LEU A 250 24.81 21.17 17.57
CA LEU A 250 23.51 21.20 16.87
C LEU A 250 23.50 20.44 15.56
N VAL A 251 24.56 20.48 14.74
CA VAL A 251 24.71 19.66 13.51
C VAL A 251 24.71 18.18 13.86
N GLY A 252 25.28 17.80 15.01
CA GLY A 252 25.20 16.43 15.52
C GLY A 252 23.78 15.95 15.78
N MET A 253 22.92 16.84 16.26
CA MET A 253 21.52 16.49 16.59
C MET A 253 20.58 16.41 15.39
N ILE A 254 20.88 17.05 14.26
CA ILE A 254 20.01 17.09 13.08
C ILE A 254 20.10 15.74 12.33
N PRO A 255 18.94 15.04 12.08
CA PRO A 255 18.91 13.81 11.32
C PRO A 255 18.94 14.10 9.80
N GLU A 256 20.07 14.54 9.31
CA GLU A 256 20.29 14.87 7.89
C GLU A 256 20.04 13.66 7.00
N GLY A 257 19.22 13.81 5.95
CA GLY A 257 19.00 12.78 4.94
C GLY A 257 18.09 11.62 5.33
N LEU A 258 17.61 11.51 6.58
CA LEU A 258 16.74 10.42 7.00
C LEU A 258 15.41 10.39 6.23
N TYR A 259 14.76 11.55 6.07
CA TYR A 259 13.53 11.68 5.31
C TYR A 259 13.73 11.42 3.82
N LEU A 260 14.84 11.94 3.27
CA LEU A 260 15.24 11.69 1.89
C LEU A 260 15.42 10.21 1.61
N LEU A 261 16.12 9.49 2.50
CA LEU A 261 16.38 8.07 2.34
C LEU A 261 15.07 7.25 2.38
N ALA A 262 14.15 7.58 3.30
CA ALA A 262 12.85 6.94 3.36
C ALA A 262 12.04 7.16 2.08
N SER A 263 12.04 8.38 1.56
CA SER A 263 11.39 8.72 0.29
C SER A 263 11.99 7.96 -0.89
N ILE A 264 13.33 7.92 -1.00
CA ILE A 264 14.03 7.18 -2.06
C ILE A 264 13.70 5.69 -2.01
N ALA A 265 13.72 5.09 -0.83
CA ALA A 265 13.44 3.66 -0.68
C ALA A 265 12.02 3.30 -1.14
N LEU A 266 11.02 4.12 -0.80
CA LEU A 266 9.63 3.95 -1.26
C LEU A 266 9.52 4.09 -2.78
N VAL A 267 10.16 5.10 -3.36
CA VAL A 267 10.16 5.32 -4.82
C VAL A 267 10.77 4.15 -5.57
N VAL A 268 11.94 3.69 -5.14
CA VAL A 268 12.62 2.52 -5.75
C VAL A 268 11.73 1.28 -5.65
N SER A 269 11.01 1.12 -4.54
CA SER A 269 10.06 0.02 -4.36
C SER A 269 8.91 0.08 -5.37
N VAL A 270 8.28 1.24 -5.53
CA VAL A 270 7.21 1.43 -6.53
C VAL A 270 7.72 1.13 -7.94
N MET A 271 8.96 1.54 -8.27
CA MET A 271 9.58 1.21 -9.56
C MET A 271 9.79 -0.30 -9.74
N HIS A 272 10.22 -1.01 -8.70
CA HIS A 272 10.38 -2.48 -8.75
C HIS A 272 9.03 -3.18 -8.90
N LEU A 273 8.01 -2.74 -8.19
CA LEU A 273 6.66 -3.27 -8.31
C LEU A 273 6.07 -3.00 -9.70
N GLY A 274 6.27 -1.81 -10.26
CA GLY A 274 5.83 -1.47 -11.62
C GLY A 274 6.44 -2.39 -12.69
N ARG A 275 7.74 -2.75 -12.56
CA ARG A 275 8.39 -3.74 -13.45
C ARG A 275 7.76 -5.13 -13.34
N LYS A 276 7.17 -5.46 -12.19
CA LYS A 276 6.43 -6.71 -11.96
C LYS A 276 4.95 -6.59 -12.30
N LYS A 277 4.55 -5.58 -13.06
CA LYS A 277 3.16 -5.31 -13.44
C LYS A 277 2.22 -5.11 -12.24
N VAL A 278 2.73 -4.51 -11.19
CA VAL A 278 1.95 -4.09 -10.02
C VAL A 278 1.91 -2.57 -10.00
N LEU A 279 0.73 -2.00 -10.19
CA LEU A 279 0.49 -0.58 -10.10
C LEU A 279 0.19 -0.21 -8.65
N VAL A 280 0.88 0.80 -8.14
CA VAL A 280 0.70 1.33 -6.79
C VAL A 280 0.13 2.74 -6.89
N HIS A 281 -1.11 2.94 -6.44
CA HIS A 281 -1.75 4.25 -6.40
C HIS A 281 -1.30 5.08 -5.18
N GLU A 282 -1.09 4.41 -4.04
CA GLU A 282 -0.65 5.05 -2.81
C GLU A 282 0.62 4.38 -2.28
N MET A 283 1.73 5.13 -2.17
CA MET A 283 3.01 4.58 -1.66
C MET A 283 2.91 4.06 -0.22
N ALA A 284 1.98 4.61 0.55
CA ALA A 284 1.72 4.22 1.93
C ALA A 284 1.33 2.74 2.07
N CYS A 285 0.63 2.16 1.10
CA CYS A 285 0.17 0.78 1.16
C CYS A 285 1.32 -0.23 1.14
N VAL A 286 2.47 0.11 0.54
CA VAL A 286 3.66 -0.76 0.51
C VAL A 286 4.19 -1.02 1.92
N GLU A 287 4.20 0.01 2.78
CA GLU A 287 4.54 -0.14 4.20
C GLU A 287 3.49 -0.96 4.94
N THR A 288 2.21 -0.63 4.73
CA THR A 288 1.10 -1.29 5.41
C THR A 288 1.06 -2.78 5.07
N LEU A 289 1.24 -3.13 3.80
CA LEU A 289 1.22 -4.51 3.34
C LEU A 289 2.32 -5.37 4.00
N ALA A 290 3.48 -4.78 4.28
CA ALA A 290 4.56 -5.45 4.99
C ALA A 290 4.20 -5.88 6.43
N ARG A 291 3.17 -5.25 7.02
CA ARG A 291 2.68 -5.47 8.38
C ARG A 291 1.36 -6.23 8.44
N VAL A 292 0.75 -6.55 7.30
CA VAL A 292 -0.53 -7.27 7.23
C VAL A 292 -0.40 -8.60 7.96
N ASN A 293 -1.35 -8.86 8.85
CA ASN A 293 -1.50 -10.12 9.56
C ASN A 293 -2.84 -10.83 9.28
N VAL A 294 -3.78 -10.13 8.62
CA VAL A 294 -5.03 -10.71 8.12
C VAL A 294 -5.23 -10.32 6.66
N LEU A 295 -5.38 -11.33 5.80
CA LEU A 295 -5.67 -11.15 4.39
C LEU A 295 -7.11 -11.63 4.10
N CYS A 296 -8.01 -10.69 3.83
CA CYS A 296 -9.36 -10.96 3.38
C CYS A 296 -9.35 -11.12 1.85
N VAL A 297 -9.84 -12.24 1.36
CA VAL A 297 -9.88 -12.54 -0.06
C VAL A 297 -11.31 -12.75 -0.53
N ASP A 298 -11.70 -12.11 -1.63
CA ASP A 298 -12.91 -12.52 -2.32
C ASP A 298 -12.66 -13.85 -3.06
N LYS A 299 -13.68 -14.69 -3.16
CA LYS A 299 -13.56 -16.00 -3.83
C LYS A 299 -13.31 -15.81 -5.33
N THR A 300 -14.20 -15.05 -5.96
CA THR A 300 -14.23 -14.88 -7.43
C THR A 300 -13.10 -13.93 -7.88
N GLY A 301 -12.47 -14.24 -9.01
CA GLY A 301 -11.38 -13.40 -9.54
C GLY A 301 -10.07 -13.43 -8.74
N THR A 302 -10.08 -13.81 -7.45
CA THR A 302 -8.90 -13.91 -6.59
C THR A 302 -8.46 -15.36 -6.39
N ILE A 303 -9.26 -16.20 -5.73
CA ILE A 303 -8.97 -17.63 -5.55
C ILE A 303 -9.21 -18.38 -6.86
N THR A 304 -10.26 -18.00 -7.58
CA THR A 304 -10.63 -18.56 -8.88
C THR A 304 -10.27 -17.60 -10.01
N GLU A 305 -10.19 -18.12 -11.22
CA GLU A 305 -10.12 -17.28 -12.41
C GLU A 305 -11.42 -16.50 -12.59
N ASN A 306 -11.34 -15.32 -13.25
CA ASN A 306 -12.53 -14.52 -13.60
C ASN A 306 -13.20 -15.07 -14.89
N LYS A 307 -13.17 -16.38 -15.05
CA LYS A 307 -13.85 -17.12 -16.13
C LYS A 307 -14.65 -18.25 -15.50
N MET A 308 -15.82 -18.48 -16.02
CA MET A 308 -16.57 -19.70 -15.75
C MET A 308 -16.35 -20.71 -16.88
N SER A 309 -16.51 -21.98 -16.58
CA SER A 309 -16.54 -23.05 -17.56
C SER A 309 -17.65 -24.04 -17.25
N VAL A 310 -18.31 -24.53 -18.28
CA VAL A 310 -19.23 -25.65 -18.17
C VAL A 310 -18.42 -26.91 -17.90
N ARG A 311 -18.76 -27.63 -16.83
CA ARG A 311 -18.08 -28.87 -16.46
C ARG A 311 -18.79 -30.11 -16.99
N GLU A 312 -20.11 -30.11 -16.84
CA GLU A 312 -20.91 -31.28 -17.12
C GLU A 312 -22.36 -30.86 -17.39
N ILE A 313 -23.03 -31.53 -18.30
CA ILE A 313 -24.46 -31.41 -18.51
C ILE A 313 -25.06 -32.75 -18.10
N ILE A 314 -26.00 -32.73 -17.16
CA ILE A 314 -26.68 -33.93 -16.63
C ILE A 314 -28.10 -33.96 -17.19
N PRO A 315 -28.40 -34.83 -18.17
CA PRO A 315 -29.75 -35.01 -18.68
C PRO A 315 -30.69 -35.52 -17.55
N LEU A 316 -31.92 -35.04 -17.51
CA LEU A 316 -32.95 -35.53 -16.62
C LEU A 316 -33.95 -36.39 -17.34
N ALA A 317 -33.93 -36.41 -18.69
CA ALA A 317 -34.71 -37.30 -19.58
C ALA A 317 -33.87 -38.50 -20.03
N LYS A 318 -34.51 -39.52 -20.62
CA LYS A 318 -33.87 -40.80 -21.01
C LYS A 318 -32.85 -40.64 -22.14
N GLU A 319 -31.87 -41.55 -22.18
CA GLU A 319 -30.61 -41.51 -23.00
C GLU A 319 -30.75 -41.29 -24.51
N GLU A 320 -31.89 -41.55 -25.14
CA GLU A 320 -32.07 -41.40 -26.61
C GLU A 320 -32.17 -39.93 -27.09
N GLU A 321 -32.26 -38.96 -26.20
CA GLU A 321 -32.45 -37.53 -26.50
C GLU A 321 -31.21 -36.66 -26.26
N GLU A 322 -30.06 -37.22 -25.87
CA GLU A 322 -28.89 -36.43 -25.37
C GLU A 322 -28.29 -35.52 -26.46
N THR A 323 -28.17 -35.99 -27.70
CA THR A 323 -27.63 -35.20 -28.82
C THR A 323 -28.60 -34.07 -29.22
N SER A 324 -29.91 -34.34 -29.17
CA SER A 324 -30.97 -33.38 -29.43
C SER A 324 -31.02 -32.30 -28.33
N LEU A 325 -30.82 -32.71 -27.08
CA LEU A 325 -30.80 -31.83 -25.93
C LEU A 325 -29.61 -30.86 -25.99
N HIS A 326 -28.41 -31.35 -26.35
CA HIS A 326 -27.23 -30.50 -26.47
C HIS A 326 -27.39 -29.43 -27.56
N ALA A 327 -27.95 -29.81 -28.73
CA ALA A 327 -28.26 -28.88 -29.80
C ALA A 327 -29.28 -27.82 -29.38
N LEU A 328 -30.35 -28.25 -28.66
CA LEU A 328 -31.41 -27.36 -28.15
C LEU A 328 -30.89 -26.35 -27.14
N ILE A 329 -30.01 -26.76 -26.22
CA ILE A 329 -29.37 -25.83 -25.28
C ILE A 329 -28.51 -24.83 -26.04
N GLY A 330 -27.74 -25.31 -27.05
CA GLY A 330 -26.91 -24.49 -27.92
C GLY A 330 -27.72 -23.41 -28.65
N ASP A 331 -28.89 -23.77 -29.21
CA ASP A 331 -29.79 -22.84 -29.89
C ASP A 331 -30.33 -21.76 -28.93
N VAL A 332 -30.73 -22.14 -27.71
CA VAL A 332 -31.16 -21.17 -26.71
C VAL A 332 -30.05 -20.22 -26.30
N VAL A 333 -28.88 -20.73 -26.02
CA VAL A 333 -27.70 -19.96 -25.59
C VAL A 333 -27.25 -18.99 -26.70
N ALA A 334 -27.27 -19.43 -27.96
CA ALA A 334 -26.88 -18.61 -29.11
C ALA A 334 -27.78 -17.35 -29.28
N ASN A 335 -29.07 -17.48 -28.99
CA ASN A 335 -30.05 -16.41 -29.11
C ASN A 335 -30.11 -15.46 -27.88
N LEU A 336 -29.41 -15.76 -26.78
CA LEU A 336 -29.31 -14.91 -25.60
C LEU A 336 -28.09 -14.00 -25.68
N ASP A 337 -28.14 -12.82 -25.09
CA ASP A 337 -26.98 -11.92 -24.98
C ASP A 337 -26.02 -12.41 -23.88
N ALA A 338 -24.71 -12.16 -24.05
CA ALA A 338 -23.69 -12.49 -23.06
C ALA A 338 -23.62 -11.44 -21.93
N ASP A 339 -24.72 -11.29 -21.20
CA ASP A 339 -24.88 -10.23 -20.19
C ASP A 339 -24.08 -10.50 -18.90
N ASN A 340 -23.60 -11.73 -18.73
CA ASN A 340 -22.88 -12.13 -17.53
C ASN A 340 -21.89 -13.28 -17.82
N ILE A 341 -20.93 -13.47 -16.87
CA ILE A 341 -19.87 -14.47 -16.96
C ILE A 341 -20.41 -15.90 -17.16
N THR A 342 -21.58 -16.22 -16.57
CA THR A 342 -22.20 -17.53 -16.70
C THR A 342 -22.70 -17.76 -18.12
N MET A 343 -23.35 -16.76 -18.72
CA MET A 343 -23.83 -16.86 -20.10
C MET A 343 -22.67 -16.88 -21.10
N GLN A 344 -21.59 -16.12 -20.82
CA GLN A 344 -20.37 -16.19 -21.63
C GLN A 344 -19.76 -17.62 -21.64
N ALA A 345 -19.70 -18.25 -20.46
CA ALA A 345 -19.23 -19.63 -20.35
C ALA A 345 -20.08 -20.66 -21.13
N LEU A 346 -21.39 -20.43 -21.15
CA LEU A 346 -22.30 -21.25 -21.94
C LEU A 346 -22.07 -21.01 -23.44
N LYS A 347 -21.92 -19.76 -23.87
CA LYS A 347 -21.62 -19.44 -25.28
C LYS A 347 -20.29 -20.01 -25.76
N ASP A 348 -19.26 -19.94 -24.90
CA ASP A 348 -17.93 -20.49 -25.19
C ASP A 348 -17.98 -22.02 -25.32
N TYR A 349 -18.89 -22.68 -24.59
CA TYR A 349 -19.05 -24.15 -24.62
C TYR A 349 -19.85 -24.64 -25.84
N PHE A 350 -20.89 -23.89 -26.27
CA PHE A 350 -21.81 -24.26 -27.34
C PHE A 350 -21.48 -23.60 -28.70
N ASP A 351 -20.31 -23.00 -28.89
CA ASP A 351 -19.85 -22.32 -30.13
C ASP A 351 -20.77 -21.17 -30.64
N GLY A 352 -21.80 -20.79 -29.92
CA GLY A 352 -22.67 -19.63 -30.16
C GLY A 352 -23.40 -19.60 -31.52
N LYS A 353 -23.52 -20.71 -32.23
CA LYS A 353 -24.25 -20.81 -33.51
C LYS A 353 -25.65 -21.41 -33.26
N SER A 354 -26.68 -20.79 -33.84
CA SER A 354 -28.04 -21.30 -33.79
C SER A 354 -28.58 -21.53 -35.18
N GLU A 355 -29.24 -22.66 -35.36
CA GLU A 355 -30.00 -22.99 -36.57
C GLU A 355 -31.47 -22.47 -36.45
N ARG A 356 -31.91 -22.15 -35.22
CA ARG A 356 -33.29 -21.72 -34.91
C ARG A 356 -33.39 -20.23 -34.64
N LYS A 357 -34.39 -19.55 -35.22
CA LYS A 357 -34.66 -18.14 -34.96
C LYS A 357 -35.59 -17.94 -33.77
N ALA A 358 -35.18 -17.11 -32.82
CA ALA A 358 -35.99 -16.73 -31.68
C ALA A 358 -37.18 -15.85 -32.10
N GLN A 359 -38.37 -16.20 -31.65
CA GLN A 359 -39.58 -15.35 -31.75
C GLN A 359 -39.58 -14.26 -30.67
N LYS A 360 -39.12 -14.62 -29.44
CA LYS A 360 -39.05 -13.71 -28.31
C LYS A 360 -37.89 -14.10 -27.41
N VAL A 361 -37.12 -13.12 -26.96
CA VAL A 361 -35.98 -13.29 -26.01
C VAL A 361 -36.38 -12.69 -24.67
N ILE A 362 -36.17 -13.44 -23.58
CA ILE A 362 -36.30 -12.98 -22.20
C ILE A 362 -34.88 -12.79 -21.67
N PRO A 363 -34.37 -11.54 -21.53
CA PRO A 363 -33.04 -11.29 -21.02
C PRO A 363 -32.92 -11.67 -19.55
N PHE A 364 -31.69 -11.89 -19.07
CA PHE A 364 -31.43 -12.20 -17.67
C PHE A 364 -31.84 -11.03 -16.77
N SER A 365 -32.33 -11.37 -15.58
CA SER A 365 -32.58 -10.39 -14.52
C SER A 365 -32.19 -10.99 -13.18
N SER A 366 -31.41 -10.21 -12.39
CA SER A 366 -30.99 -10.62 -11.04
C SER A 366 -32.18 -10.92 -10.09
N GLN A 367 -33.30 -10.28 -10.35
CA GLN A 367 -34.54 -10.51 -9.58
C GLN A 367 -35.24 -11.84 -9.97
N ARG A 368 -35.32 -12.13 -11.28
CA ARG A 368 -35.91 -13.37 -11.80
C ARG A 368 -34.95 -14.55 -11.69
N LYS A 369 -33.64 -14.33 -11.82
CA LYS A 369 -32.56 -15.32 -11.83
C LYS A 369 -32.65 -16.36 -12.96
N TYR A 370 -33.29 -16.01 -14.06
CA TYR A 370 -33.34 -16.82 -15.28
C TYR A 370 -33.42 -15.95 -16.53
N SER A 371 -33.07 -16.55 -17.66
CA SER A 371 -33.25 -16.05 -19.03
C SER A 371 -33.97 -17.11 -19.86
N GLY A 372 -34.47 -16.74 -21.05
CA GLY A 372 -35.15 -17.69 -21.90
C GLY A 372 -35.37 -17.24 -23.32
N VAL A 373 -35.72 -18.20 -24.16
CA VAL A 373 -35.98 -17.98 -25.57
C VAL A 373 -37.27 -18.73 -25.97
N ARG A 374 -38.12 -18.06 -26.73
CA ARG A 374 -39.31 -18.66 -27.35
C ARG A 374 -38.98 -19.02 -28.80
N PHE A 375 -39.13 -20.29 -29.13
CA PHE A 375 -39.16 -20.81 -30.49
C PHE A 375 -40.61 -21.18 -30.88
N GLU A 376 -40.80 -21.64 -32.10
CA GLU A 376 -42.12 -22.12 -32.55
C GLU A 376 -42.65 -23.30 -31.71
N GLU A 377 -41.73 -24.15 -31.21
CA GLU A 377 -42.02 -25.37 -30.46
C GLU A 377 -42.31 -25.12 -28.96
N GLY A 378 -42.04 -23.93 -28.46
CA GLY A 378 -42.28 -23.57 -27.06
C GLY A 378 -41.30 -22.57 -26.45
N LEU A 379 -41.49 -22.29 -25.17
CA LEU A 379 -40.64 -21.42 -24.38
C LEU A 379 -39.63 -22.25 -23.58
N TYR A 380 -38.35 -21.98 -23.77
CA TYR A 380 -37.27 -22.62 -23.02
C TYR A 380 -36.60 -21.62 -22.09
N LEU A 381 -36.37 -22.05 -20.83
CA LEU A 381 -35.77 -21.25 -19.79
C LEU A 381 -34.49 -21.88 -19.26
N ILE A 382 -33.55 -21.05 -18.90
CA ILE A 382 -32.29 -21.42 -18.25
C ILE A 382 -32.01 -20.50 -17.06
N GLY A 383 -31.74 -21.07 -15.88
CA GLY A 383 -31.55 -20.23 -14.70
C GLY A 383 -31.34 -21.00 -13.40
N ALA A 384 -31.53 -20.29 -12.28
CA ALA A 384 -31.33 -20.82 -10.95
C ALA A 384 -32.42 -21.88 -10.61
N PRO A 385 -32.01 -23.07 -10.12
CA PRO A 385 -32.93 -24.14 -9.78
C PRO A 385 -34.03 -23.73 -8.79
N GLU A 386 -33.71 -22.94 -7.79
CA GLU A 386 -34.62 -22.47 -6.75
C GLU A 386 -35.80 -21.66 -7.31
N ARG A 387 -35.57 -20.97 -8.45
CA ARG A 387 -36.60 -20.13 -9.09
C ARG A 387 -37.42 -20.87 -10.12
N LEU A 388 -36.76 -21.74 -10.89
CA LEU A 388 -37.43 -22.43 -11.98
C LEU A 388 -38.17 -23.70 -11.52
N LEU A 389 -37.60 -24.46 -10.56
CA LEU A 389 -38.22 -25.67 -10.03
C LEU A 389 -39.30 -25.37 -8.99
N ALA A 390 -39.24 -24.23 -8.31
CA ALA A 390 -40.20 -23.80 -7.29
C ALA A 390 -40.60 -24.95 -6.30
N GLU A 391 -41.84 -25.36 -6.26
CA GLU A 391 -42.34 -26.45 -5.38
C GLU A 391 -41.68 -27.81 -5.65
N ARG A 392 -41.20 -28.05 -6.87
CA ARG A 392 -40.51 -29.29 -7.25
C ARG A 392 -39.01 -29.33 -6.83
N TYR A 393 -38.50 -28.25 -6.26
CA TYR A 393 -37.08 -28.16 -5.83
C TYR A 393 -36.71 -29.30 -4.86
N GLY A 394 -37.63 -29.64 -3.93
CA GLY A 394 -37.44 -30.72 -2.96
C GLY A 394 -37.15 -32.09 -3.58
N LYS A 395 -37.66 -32.36 -4.79
CA LYS A 395 -37.38 -33.64 -5.50
C LYS A 395 -35.93 -33.76 -5.94
N TYR A 396 -35.29 -32.64 -6.21
CA TYR A 396 -33.90 -32.57 -6.75
C TYR A 396 -32.88 -32.04 -5.75
N ASP A 397 -33.35 -31.67 -4.54
CA ASP A 397 -32.54 -31.02 -3.52
C ASP A 397 -31.26 -31.79 -3.19
N VAL A 398 -31.35 -33.09 -2.99
CA VAL A 398 -30.18 -33.96 -2.68
C VAL A 398 -29.14 -33.93 -3.81
N GLN A 399 -29.60 -33.98 -5.07
CA GLN A 399 -28.69 -33.97 -6.22
C GLN A 399 -28.04 -32.60 -6.43
N ILE A 400 -28.81 -31.55 -6.24
CA ILE A 400 -28.32 -30.14 -6.37
C ILE A 400 -27.38 -29.83 -5.22
N SER A 401 -27.72 -30.16 -3.99
CA SER A 401 -26.91 -29.92 -2.80
C SER A 401 -25.56 -30.65 -2.85
N ASP A 402 -25.50 -31.91 -3.30
CA ASP A 402 -24.27 -32.65 -3.48
C ASP A 402 -23.30 -31.93 -4.45
N LYS A 403 -23.82 -31.31 -5.51
CA LYS A 403 -22.99 -30.57 -6.48
C LYS A 403 -22.56 -29.20 -5.92
N ILE A 404 -23.47 -28.50 -5.23
CA ILE A 404 -23.16 -27.24 -4.58
C ILE A 404 -22.10 -27.44 -3.48
N ASP A 405 -22.19 -28.50 -2.68
CA ASP A 405 -21.21 -28.84 -1.64
C ASP A 405 -19.81 -29.13 -2.23
N LYS A 406 -19.74 -29.53 -3.50
CA LYS A 406 -18.50 -29.70 -4.26
C LYS A 406 -17.96 -28.38 -4.86
N GLY A 407 -18.63 -27.24 -4.63
CA GLY A 407 -18.23 -25.92 -5.13
C GLY A 407 -18.61 -25.66 -6.59
N VAL A 408 -19.65 -26.35 -7.09
CA VAL A 408 -20.15 -26.21 -8.46
C VAL A 408 -21.48 -25.46 -8.43
N ARG A 409 -21.67 -24.50 -9.34
CA ARG A 409 -22.96 -23.83 -9.55
C ARG A 409 -23.83 -24.70 -10.46
N VAL A 410 -25.06 -24.94 -10.05
CA VAL A 410 -26.04 -25.70 -10.83
C VAL A 410 -26.99 -24.72 -11.50
N LEU A 411 -27.15 -24.84 -12.80
CA LEU A 411 -28.25 -24.22 -13.56
C LEU A 411 -29.22 -25.31 -13.98
N VAL A 412 -30.48 -24.98 -14.07
CA VAL A 412 -31.49 -25.87 -14.66
C VAL A 412 -31.94 -25.31 -16.01
N PHE A 413 -32.01 -26.19 -16.99
CA PHE A 413 -32.57 -25.93 -18.31
C PHE A 413 -33.84 -26.74 -18.49
N GLY A 414 -34.88 -26.15 -19.09
CA GLY A 414 -36.12 -26.84 -19.33
C GLY A 414 -37.15 -26.08 -20.16
N ARG A 415 -38.28 -26.72 -20.44
CA ARG A 415 -39.42 -26.18 -21.19
C ARG A 415 -40.43 -25.57 -20.22
N TYR A 416 -41.00 -24.43 -20.55
CA TYR A 416 -42.09 -23.82 -19.80
C TYR A 416 -43.42 -23.98 -20.55
N GLY A 417 -44.32 -24.77 -19.99
CA GLY A 417 -45.67 -24.96 -20.50
C GLY A 417 -46.59 -23.80 -20.09
N GLU A 418 -46.94 -22.94 -21.03
CA GLU A 418 -47.75 -21.74 -20.74
C GLU A 418 -49.20 -22.04 -20.33
N GLU A 419 -49.80 -23.08 -20.89
CA GLU A 419 -51.15 -23.48 -20.54
C GLU A 419 -51.26 -24.04 -19.12
N GLN A 420 -50.21 -24.71 -18.65
CA GLN A 420 -50.18 -25.36 -17.34
C GLN A 420 -49.42 -24.54 -16.29
N HIS A 421 -48.78 -23.45 -16.70
CA HIS A 421 -47.84 -22.66 -15.87
C HIS A 421 -46.76 -23.52 -15.18
N LEU A 422 -46.32 -24.60 -15.86
CA LEU A 422 -45.45 -25.59 -15.29
C LEU A 422 -44.09 -25.61 -16.00
N PHE A 423 -43.01 -25.59 -15.20
CA PHE A 423 -41.66 -25.79 -15.71
C PHE A 423 -41.27 -27.26 -15.71
N GLU A 424 -40.91 -27.78 -16.86
CA GLU A 424 -40.42 -29.16 -17.04
C GLU A 424 -38.88 -29.12 -17.19
N PRO A 425 -38.14 -29.63 -16.18
CA PRO A 425 -36.67 -29.62 -16.24
C PRO A 425 -36.18 -30.73 -17.18
N LEU A 426 -35.29 -30.36 -18.11
CA LEU A 426 -34.71 -31.27 -19.10
C LEU A 426 -33.25 -31.62 -18.74
N ALA A 427 -32.49 -30.68 -18.19
CA ALA A 427 -31.10 -30.92 -17.81
C ALA A 427 -30.62 -30.02 -16.66
N PHE A 428 -29.64 -30.49 -15.90
CA PHE A 428 -28.79 -29.64 -15.09
C PHE A 428 -27.51 -29.33 -15.83
N ILE A 429 -27.09 -28.05 -15.82
CA ILE A 429 -25.82 -27.57 -16.37
C ILE A 429 -24.93 -27.17 -15.20
N LEU A 430 -23.82 -27.86 -15.07
CA LEU A 430 -22.84 -27.65 -14.00
C LEU A 430 -21.77 -26.67 -14.45
N VAL A 431 -21.68 -25.54 -13.79
CA VAL A 431 -20.73 -24.47 -14.11
C VAL A 431 -19.83 -24.21 -12.91
N SER A 432 -18.55 -24.03 -13.11
CA SER A 432 -17.62 -23.67 -12.04
C SER A 432 -16.54 -22.70 -12.53
N ASN A 433 -16.03 -21.91 -11.59
CA ASN A 433 -14.83 -21.14 -11.81
C ASN A 433 -13.62 -22.04 -11.53
N PRO A 434 -12.67 -22.18 -12.45
CA PRO A 434 -11.42 -22.90 -12.18
C PRO A 434 -10.62 -22.19 -11.10
N ILE A 435 -10.06 -22.97 -10.17
CA ILE A 435 -9.13 -22.44 -9.18
C ILE A 435 -7.82 -22.09 -9.89
N ARG A 436 -7.22 -20.94 -9.58
CA ARG A 436 -5.93 -20.54 -10.13
C ARG A 436 -4.86 -21.59 -9.81
N ARG A 437 -4.00 -21.89 -10.77
CA ARG A 437 -2.96 -22.91 -10.61
C ARG A 437 -2.03 -22.64 -9.42
N ASP A 438 -1.68 -21.38 -9.21
CA ASP A 438 -0.71 -20.95 -8.21
C ASP A 438 -1.38 -20.55 -6.87
N ALA A 439 -2.71 -20.68 -6.75
CA ALA A 439 -3.45 -20.29 -5.55
C ALA A 439 -2.94 -21.01 -4.29
N ARG A 440 -2.73 -22.33 -4.39
CA ARG A 440 -2.27 -23.14 -3.26
C ARG A 440 -0.90 -22.70 -2.75
N GLU A 441 0.08 -22.53 -3.64
CA GLU A 441 1.42 -22.08 -3.27
C GLU A 441 1.41 -20.68 -2.63
N THR A 442 0.59 -19.79 -3.20
CA THR A 442 0.42 -18.43 -2.69
C THR A 442 -0.16 -18.41 -1.28
N PHE A 443 -1.22 -19.19 -1.01
CA PHE A 443 -1.82 -19.24 0.31
C PHE A 443 -0.95 -19.97 1.34
N GLU A 444 -0.24 -21.03 0.95
CA GLU A 444 0.75 -21.67 1.82
C GLU A 444 1.91 -20.71 2.19
N TYR A 445 2.33 -19.85 1.26
CA TYR A 445 3.30 -18.79 1.57
C TYR A 445 2.78 -17.86 2.66
N PHE A 446 1.55 -17.33 2.52
CA PHE A 446 0.98 -16.43 3.52
C PHE A 446 0.83 -17.10 4.90
N GLN A 447 0.43 -18.37 4.94
CA GLN A 447 0.34 -19.12 6.20
C GLN A 447 1.69 -19.31 6.88
N LYS A 448 2.75 -19.64 6.11
CA LYS A 448 4.13 -19.72 6.65
C LYS A 448 4.61 -18.38 7.22
N GLU A 449 4.05 -17.28 6.71
CA GLU A 449 4.34 -15.93 7.17
C GLU A 449 3.39 -15.45 8.29
N ASP A 450 2.63 -16.37 8.91
CA ASP A 450 1.63 -16.12 9.97
C ASP A 450 0.56 -15.07 9.57
N VAL A 451 0.20 -15.01 8.31
CA VAL A 451 -0.92 -14.21 7.83
C VAL A 451 -2.18 -15.07 7.86
N CYS A 452 -3.16 -14.66 8.66
CA CYS A 452 -4.47 -15.30 8.73
C CYS A 452 -5.27 -14.97 7.46
N ILE A 453 -5.76 -15.98 6.75
CA ILE A 453 -6.56 -15.80 5.55
C ILE A 453 -8.04 -15.90 5.91
N LYS A 454 -8.84 -14.94 5.47
CA LYS A 454 -10.28 -14.91 5.62
C LYS A 454 -10.93 -14.85 4.23
N VAL A 455 -11.80 -15.80 3.91
CA VAL A 455 -12.54 -15.82 2.63
C VAL A 455 -13.89 -15.17 2.82
N ILE A 456 -14.18 -14.15 2.04
CA ILE A 456 -15.42 -13.38 2.12
C ILE A 456 -16.13 -13.48 0.77
N SER A 457 -17.27 -14.13 0.70
CA SER A 457 -17.98 -14.41 -0.56
C SER A 457 -19.47 -14.14 -0.48
N GLY A 458 -20.05 -13.66 -1.57
CA GLY A 458 -21.51 -13.60 -1.74
C GLY A 458 -22.19 -14.95 -1.97
N ASP A 459 -21.38 -15.99 -2.25
CA ASP A 459 -21.88 -17.35 -2.50
C ASP A 459 -22.28 -18.09 -1.21
N HIS A 460 -22.93 -19.25 -1.39
CA HIS A 460 -23.26 -20.14 -0.30
C HIS A 460 -22.00 -20.54 0.51
N PRO A 461 -22.03 -20.51 1.86
CA PRO A 461 -20.86 -20.72 2.70
C PRO A 461 -20.14 -22.06 2.48
N LYS A 462 -20.88 -23.15 2.27
CA LYS A 462 -20.28 -24.46 1.97
C LYS A 462 -19.54 -24.47 0.63
N ALA A 463 -20.09 -23.81 -0.40
CA ALA A 463 -19.46 -23.71 -1.71
C ALA A 463 -18.15 -22.89 -1.62
N ALA A 464 -18.16 -21.79 -0.88
CA ALA A 464 -16.98 -20.99 -0.63
C ALA A 464 -15.91 -21.78 0.17
N ALA A 465 -16.32 -22.53 1.20
CA ALA A 465 -15.45 -23.39 2.00
C ALA A 465 -14.82 -24.52 1.17
N ALA A 466 -15.58 -25.15 0.27
CA ALA A 466 -15.07 -26.19 -0.63
C ALA A 466 -13.98 -25.66 -1.58
N VAL A 467 -14.14 -24.43 -2.10
CA VAL A 467 -13.14 -23.76 -2.93
C VAL A 467 -11.92 -23.39 -2.11
N ALA A 468 -12.11 -22.82 -0.92
CA ALA A 468 -11.03 -22.44 0.01
C ALA A 468 -10.17 -23.66 0.41
N LYS A 469 -10.82 -24.80 0.70
CA LYS A 469 -10.14 -26.05 1.03
C LYS A 469 -9.31 -26.59 -0.13
N LYS A 470 -9.85 -26.57 -1.34
CA LYS A 470 -9.13 -26.97 -2.57
C LYS A 470 -7.95 -26.04 -2.85
N ALA A 471 -8.07 -24.75 -2.53
CA ALA A 471 -7.00 -23.77 -2.64
C ALA A 471 -5.93 -23.89 -1.54
N GLY A 472 -6.08 -24.79 -0.56
CA GLY A 472 -5.11 -25.01 0.51
C GLY A 472 -5.20 -24.03 1.67
N ILE A 473 -6.31 -23.30 1.82
CA ILE A 473 -6.52 -22.38 2.96
C ILE A 473 -6.79 -23.18 4.23
N ALA A 474 -6.01 -22.91 5.28
CA ALA A 474 -6.16 -23.57 6.57
C ALA A 474 -7.49 -23.24 7.23
N GLU A 475 -8.03 -24.19 8.02
CA GLU A 475 -9.29 -24.04 8.76
C GLU A 475 -10.51 -23.64 7.88
N ALA A 476 -10.49 -23.96 6.58
CA ALA A 476 -11.59 -23.66 5.66
C ALA A 476 -12.91 -24.33 6.07
N ASP A 477 -12.87 -25.35 6.92
CA ASP A 477 -14.08 -26.00 7.47
C ASP A 477 -14.79 -25.13 8.53
N ARG A 478 -14.15 -24.05 9.02
CA ARG A 478 -14.77 -23.04 9.89
C ARG A 478 -15.49 -22.00 9.03
N TYR A 479 -16.68 -22.31 8.57
CA TYR A 479 -17.50 -21.41 7.76
C TYR A 479 -18.78 -21.00 8.46
N ILE A 480 -19.34 -19.85 8.07
CA ILE A 480 -20.60 -19.32 8.60
C ILE A 480 -21.41 -18.63 7.50
N ASP A 481 -22.74 -18.74 7.61
CA ASP A 481 -23.70 -17.95 6.82
C ASP A 481 -23.98 -16.65 7.57
N VAL A 482 -23.67 -15.52 6.95
CA VAL A 482 -23.81 -14.20 7.60
C VAL A 482 -25.10 -13.48 7.21
N SER A 483 -25.94 -14.07 6.33
CA SER A 483 -27.12 -13.40 5.78
C SER A 483 -28.16 -12.97 6.83
N GLN A 484 -28.17 -13.61 8.00
CA GLN A 484 -29.11 -13.33 9.08
C GLN A 484 -28.46 -12.88 10.38
N LEU A 485 -27.12 -12.65 10.37
CA LEU A 485 -26.42 -12.20 11.56
C LEU A 485 -26.65 -10.71 11.81
N SER A 486 -26.90 -10.37 13.06
CA SER A 486 -26.84 -8.99 13.54
C SER A 486 -25.39 -8.45 13.49
N ASP A 487 -25.24 -7.14 13.56
CA ASP A 487 -23.91 -6.48 13.56
C ASP A 487 -23.03 -6.94 14.73
N GLU A 488 -23.62 -7.16 15.91
CA GLU A 488 -22.88 -7.64 17.08
C GLU A 488 -22.43 -9.11 16.94
N GLU A 489 -23.26 -9.96 16.34
CA GLU A 489 -22.90 -11.35 16.05
C GLU A 489 -21.83 -11.42 14.97
N LEU A 490 -21.91 -10.57 13.95
CA LEU A 490 -20.92 -10.45 12.90
C LEU A 490 -19.54 -10.01 13.47
N GLU A 491 -19.51 -9.05 14.39
CA GLU A 491 -18.30 -8.60 15.08
C GLU A 491 -17.65 -9.74 15.90
N LYS A 492 -18.45 -10.55 16.58
CA LYS A 492 -17.97 -11.72 17.33
C LYS A 492 -17.49 -12.86 16.41
N ALA A 493 -18.15 -13.05 15.26
CA ALA A 493 -17.84 -14.09 14.30
C ALA A 493 -16.52 -13.81 13.52
N ALA A 494 -16.20 -12.54 13.25
CA ALA A 494 -15.06 -12.13 12.43
C ALA A 494 -13.72 -12.77 12.83
N PRO A 495 -13.29 -12.82 14.10
CA PRO A 495 -12.04 -13.47 14.49
C PRO A 495 -12.12 -15.01 14.45
N ILE A 496 -13.31 -15.61 14.61
CA ILE A 496 -13.49 -17.05 14.85
C ILE A 496 -13.51 -17.84 13.53
N TYR A 497 -14.29 -17.38 12.56
CA TYR A 497 -14.51 -18.12 11.32
C TYR A 497 -13.51 -17.74 10.23
N THR A 498 -13.24 -18.70 9.34
CA THR A 498 -12.30 -18.52 8.21
C THR A 498 -13.04 -18.16 6.92
N VAL A 499 -14.24 -18.73 6.72
CA VAL A 499 -15.02 -18.53 5.51
C VAL A 499 -16.38 -17.93 5.85
N PHE A 500 -16.70 -16.82 5.20
CA PHE A 500 -17.97 -16.10 5.33
C PHE A 500 -18.74 -16.19 4.02
N GLY A 501 -19.95 -16.75 4.06
CA GLY A 501 -20.81 -16.90 2.89
C GLY A 501 -22.05 -16.02 2.94
N ARG A 502 -22.63 -15.73 1.76
CA ARG A 502 -23.79 -14.85 1.55
C ARG A 502 -23.61 -13.44 2.11
N VAL A 503 -22.37 -12.94 1.99
CA VAL A 503 -21.96 -11.65 2.53
C VAL A 503 -22.43 -10.52 1.60
N SER A 504 -23.19 -9.56 2.13
CA SER A 504 -23.53 -8.33 1.40
C SER A 504 -22.35 -7.34 1.36
N PRO A 505 -22.33 -6.36 0.45
CA PRO A 505 -21.28 -5.34 0.38
C PRO A 505 -21.04 -4.60 1.69
N GLU A 506 -22.13 -4.28 2.42
CA GLU A 506 -22.05 -3.63 3.73
C GLU A 506 -21.46 -4.54 4.80
N GLN A 507 -21.88 -5.81 4.81
CA GLN A 507 -21.33 -6.80 5.74
C GLN A 507 -19.84 -7.05 5.47
N LYS A 508 -19.38 -7.00 4.21
CA LYS A 508 -17.94 -7.03 3.88
C LYS A 508 -17.18 -5.92 4.60
N LYS A 509 -17.68 -4.68 4.52
CA LYS A 509 -17.10 -3.52 5.23
C LYS A 509 -17.10 -3.73 6.75
N LYS A 510 -18.23 -4.18 7.33
CA LYS A 510 -18.36 -4.39 8.78
C LYS A 510 -17.42 -5.49 9.30
N LEU A 511 -17.23 -6.58 8.54
CA LEU A 511 -16.24 -7.62 8.86
C LEU A 511 -14.82 -7.09 8.94
N LEU A 512 -14.41 -6.24 7.98
CA LEU A 512 -13.09 -5.63 8.02
C LEU A 512 -12.92 -4.71 9.24
N LEU A 513 -13.93 -3.88 9.53
CA LEU A 513 -13.93 -3.01 10.71
C LEU A 513 -13.80 -3.83 12.01
N ALA A 514 -14.51 -4.95 12.12
CA ALA A 514 -14.43 -5.85 13.28
C ALA A 514 -13.01 -6.43 13.45
N LEU A 515 -12.38 -6.88 12.34
CA LEU A 515 -11.01 -7.37 12.37
C LEU A 515 -10.00 -6.29 12.75
N LYS A 516 -10.17 -5.06 12.27
CA LYS A 516 -9.33 -3.89 12.63
C LYS A 516 -9.50 -3.51 14.11
N LYS A 517 -10.73 -3.49 14.63
CA LYS A 517 -11.01 -3.27 16.05
C LYS A 517 -10.34 -4.32 16.96
N ALA A 518 -10.20 -5.54 16.47
CA ALA A 518 -9.47 -6.60 17.16
C ALA A 518 -7.93 -6.40 17.14
N GLY A 519 -7.43 -5.30 16.58
CA GLY A 519 -6.01 -4.93 16.56
C GLY A 519 -5.23 -5.52 15.38
N ASN A 520 -5.91 -5.99 14.34
CA ASN A 520 -5.27 -6.53 13.15
C ASN A 520 -5.00 -5.44 12.11
N VAL A 521 -3.96 -5.67 11.29
CA VAL A 521 -3.69 -4.93 10.06
C VAL A 521 -4.27 -5.75 8.91
N VAL A 522 -5.32 -5.23 8.30
CA VAL A 522 -6.17 -6.00 7.38
C VAL A 522 -5.91 -5.59 5.94
N ALA A 523 -5.54 -6.56 5.09
CA ALA A 523 -5.58 -6.40 3.64
C ALA A 523 -6.87 -7.01 3.06
N MET A 524 -7.37 -6.41 1.98
CA MET A 524 -8.53 -6.91 1.23
C MET A 524 -8.22 -7.00 -0.24
N THR A 525 -8.57 -8.15 -0.85
CA THR A 525 -8.55 -8.31 -2.32
C THR A 525 -9.97 -8.39 -2.83
N GLY A 526 -10.24 -7.72 -3.94
CA GLY A 526 -11.53 -7.76 -4.61
C GLY A 526 -11.43 -7.36 -6.08
N ASP A 527 -12.37 -7.82 -6.90
CA ASP A 527 -12.43 -7.53 -8.34
C ASP A 527 -13.80 -6.96 -8.77
N GLY A 528 -14.80 -7.06 -7.92
CA GLY A 528 -16.17 -6.62 -8.19
C GLY A 528 -16.54 -5.23 -7.67
N VAL A 529 -17.60 -4.67 -8.20
CA VAL A 529 -18.22 -3.43 -7.68
C VAL A 529 -18.65 -3.60 -6.21
N ASN A 530 -19.07 -4.80 -5.82
CA ASN A 530 -19.50 -5.14 -4.46
C ASN A 530 -18.37 -5.09 -3.42
N ASP A 531 -17.11 -5.05 -3.86
CA ASP A 531 -15.94 -5.00 -2.98
C ASP A 531 -15.47 -3.58 -2.67
N VAL A 532 -15.95 -2.58 -3.41
CA VAL A 532 -15.47 -1.20 -3.34
C VAL A 532 -15.52 -0.61 -1.93
N LEU A 533 -16.60 -0.85 -1.19
CA LEU A 533 -16.74 -0.38 0.20
C LEU A 533 -15.73 -1.05 1.13
N ALA A 534 -15.50 -2.35 0.97
CA ALA A 534 -14.51 -3.11 1.72
C ALA A 534 -13.08 -2.72 1.35
N LEU A 535 -12.78 -2.53 0.05
CA LEU A 535 -11.48 -2.07 -0.43
C LEU A 535 -11.09 -0.71 0.15
N LYS A 536 -12.04 0.24 0.25
CA LYS A 536 -11.80 1.55 0.87
C LYS A 536 -11.57 1.50 2.37
N GLU A 537 -12.18 0.52 3.05
CA GLU A 537 -12.05 0.38 4.50
C GLU A 537 -10.79 -0.38 4.91
N ALA A 538 -10.24 -1.23 4.05
CA ALA A 538 -9.03 -2.00 4.32
C ALA A 538 -7.81 -1.11 4.60
N ASP A 539 -6.88 -1.58 5.43
CA ASP A 539 -5.61 -0.88 5.64
C ASP A 539 -4.72 -0.96 4.38
N CYS A 540 -4.83 -2.07 3.63
CA CYS A 540 -4.24 -2.22 2.31
C CYS A 540 -5.24 -2.91 1.37
N SER A 541 -5.56 -2.27 0.25
CA SER A 541 -6.51 -2.78 -0.74
C SER A 541 -5.84 -3.14 -2.06
N ILE A 542 -6.23 -4.31 -2.61
CA ILE A 542 -5.66 -4.88 -3.81
C ILE A 542 -6.79 -5.22 -4.79
N ALA A 543 -6.68 -4.76 -6.04
CA ALA A 543 -7.62 -5.12 -7.10
C ALA A 543 -6.92 -5.88 -8.23
N MET A 544 -7.73 -6.65 -8.97
CA MET A 544 -7.34 -7.31 -10.21
C MET A 544 -7.71 -6.43 -11.40
N ALA A 545 -6.80 -6.21 -12.34
CA ALA A 545 -7.09 -5.37 -13.52
C ALA A 545 -8.19 -5.96 -14.43
N SER A 546 -8.40 -7.29 -14.39
CA SER A 546 -9.51 -7.95 -15.10
C SER A 546 -10.87 -7.78 -14.42
N GLY A 547 -10.91 -7.17 -13.24
CA GLY A 547 -12.13 -6.87 -12.50
C GLY A 547 -12.83 -5.59 -13.00
N SER A 548 -13.71 -5.05 -12.17
CA SER A 548 -14.39 -3.79 -12.47
C SER A 548 -13.44 -2.58 -12.37
N GLU A 549 -13.65 -1.59 -13.21
CA GLU A 549 -12.94 -0.29 -13.13
C GLU A 549 -13.11 0.35 -11.75
N ALA A 550 -14.28 0.17 -11.17
CA ALA A 550 -14.61 0.63 -9.83
C ALA A 550 -13.69 0.07 -8.74
N ALA A 551 -13.45 -1.24 -8.76
CA ALA A 551 -12.56 -1.90 -7.81
C ALA A 551 -11.10 -1.44 -8.04
N SER A 552 -10.66 -1.34 -9.31
CA SER A 552 -9.33 -0.86 -9.67
C SER A 552 -9.07 0.57 -9.22
N ASN A 553 -10.06 1.46 -9.37
CA ASN A 553 -9.93 2.87 -8.95
C ASN A 553 -10.02 3.06 -7.42
N ALA A 554 -10.72 2.17 -6.72
CA ALA A 554 -10.84 2.21 -5.27
C ALA A 554 -9.64 1.60 -4.55
N ALA A 555 -8.89 0.71 -5.20
CA ALA A 555 -7.79 -0.01 -4.61
C ALA A 555 -6.48 0.81 -4.60
N GLN A 556 -5.68 0.58 -3.58
CA GLN A 556 -4.34 1.18 -3.45
C GLN A 556 -3.29 0.48 -4.31
N ILE A 557 -3.50 -0.82 -4.59
CA ILE A 557 -2.66 -1.65 -5.45
C ILE A 557 -3.52 -2.30 -6.51
N VAL A 558 -3.05 -2.32 -7.78
CA VAL A 558 -3.70 -3.04 -8.87
C VAL A 558 -2.72 -4.01 -9.51
N LEU A 559 -3.11 -5.28 -9.61
CA LEU A 559 -2.36 -6.32 -10.30
C LEU A 559 -2.73 -6.28 -11.80
N LEU A 560 -1.85 -5.70 -12.63
CA LEU A 560 -2.13 -5.41 -14.05
C LEU A 560 -2.33 -6.65 -14.91
N ASP A 561 -1.68 -7.77 -14.57
CA ASP A 561 -1.89 -9.08 -15.22
C ASP A 561 -2.93 -9.94 -14.50
N SER A 562 -3.58 -9.39 -13.48
CA SER A 562 -4.57 -10.09 -12.64
C SER A 562 -4.04 -11.41 -12.02
N ASP A 563 -2.72 -11.48 -11.83
CA ASP A 563 -2.04 -12.65 -11.28
C ASP A 563 -1.82 -12.49 -9.77
N PHE A 564 -2.64 -13.16 -8.96
CA PHE A 564 -2.55 -13.12 -7.50
C PHE A 564 -1.24 -13.73 -6.97
N ALA A 565 -0.55 -14.60 -7.73
CA ALA A 565 0.74 -15.15 -7.36
C ALA A 565 1.86 -14.10 -7.27
N ARG A 566 1.62 -12.86 -7.72
CA ARG A 566 2.53 -11.72 -7.51
C ARG A 566 2.54 -11.23 -6.06
N MET A 567 1.49 -11.48 -5.28
CA MET A 567 1.34 -10.94 -3.94
C MET A 567 2.49 -11.25 -2.96
N PRO A 568 3.05 -12.47 -2.89
CA PRO A 568 4.25 -12.73 -2.11
C PRO A 568 5.39 -11.77 -2.42
N SER A 569 5.61 -11.46 -3.69
CA SER A 569 6.67 -10.55 -4.11
C SER A 569 6.40 -9.09 -3.73
N VAL A 570 5.14 -8.69 -3.64
CA VAL A 570 4.72 -7.34 -3.19
C VAL A 570 4.97 -7.20 -1.67
N VAL A 571 4.60 -8.22 -0.89
CA VAL A 571 4.86 -8.25 0.57
C VAL A 571 6.36 -8.21 0.85
N LEU A 572 7.15 -9.01 0.14
CA LEU A 572 8.61 -9.02 0.30
C LEU A 572 9.25 -7.67 -0.05
N GLU A 573 8.73 -6.98 -1.05
CA GLU A 573 9.19 -5.63 -1.41
C GLU A 573 8.86 -4.62 -0.31
N GLY A 574 7.66 -4.69 0.28
CA GLY A 574 7.28 -3.88 1.43
C GLY A 574 8.20 -4.10 2.64
N ARG A 575 8.48 -5.37 2.97
CA ARG A 575 9.42 -5.74 4.06
C ARG A 575 10.82 -5.19 3.79
N ARG A 576 11.31 -5.32 2.56
CA ARG A 576 12.61 -4.76 2.15
C ARG A 576 12.69 -3.28 2.45
N VAL A 577 11.68 -2.52 2.08
CA VAL A 577 11.65 -1.07 2.27
C VAL A 577 11.66 -0.72 3.74
N VAL A 578 10.76 -1.28 4.53
CA VAL A 578 10.62 -0.94 5.95
C VAL A 578 11.88 -1.34 6.73
N ASN A 579 12.43 -2.54 6.50
CA ASN A 579 13.63 -3.01 7.17
C ASN A 579 14.86 -2.15 6.81
N ASN A 580 15.02 -1.79 5.54
CA ASN A 580 16.13 -0.96 5.10
C ASN A 580 16.02 0.46 5.68
N ILE A 581 14.83 1.05 5.69
CA ILE A 581 14.62 2.37 6.31
C ILE A 581 14.88 2.29 7.82
N GLN A 582 14.43 1.24 8.49
CA GLN A 582 14.65 1.04 9.92
C GLN A 582 16.14 0.94 10.27
N ARG A 583 16.92 0.17 9.50
CA ARG A 583 18.38 0.06 9.65
C ARG A 583 19.08 1.40 9.43
N SER A 584 18.72 2.07 8.35
CA SER A 584 19.30 3.37 8.02
C SER A 584 18.94 4.43 9.05
N ALA A 585 17.68 4.46 9.48
CA ALA A 585 17.21 5.37 10.54
C ALA A 585 17.97 5.17 11.84
N SER A 586 18.29 3.91 12.19
CA SER A 586 19.06 3.63 13.41
C SER A 586 20.48 4.19 13.36
N LEU A 587 21.16 4.14 12.20
CA LEU A 587 22.49 4.77 12.04
C LEU A 587 22.43 6.29 12.23
N PHE A 588 21.44 6.97 11.65
CA PHE A 588 21.26 8.40 11.86
C PHE A 588 20.98 8.73 13.33
N LEU A 589 20.13 7.91 13.97
CA LEU A 589 19.74 8.16 15.35
C LEU A 589 20.88 7.95 16.37
N VAL A 590 21.87 7.11 16.07
CA VAL A 590 23.09 6.99 16.89
C VAL A 590 23.73 8.36 17.10
N LYS A 591 24.02 9.08 16.00
CA LYS A 591 24.65 10.41 16.06
C LYS A 591 23.80 11.40 16.84
N ASN A 592 22.50 11.39 16.60
CA ASN A 592 21.58 12.35 17.20
C ASN A 592 21.44 12.15 18.72
N LEU A 593 21.27 10.90 19.16
CA LEU A 593 21.19 10.56 20.59
C LEU A 593 22.53 10.85 21.30
N PHE A 594 23.64 10.44 20.70
CA PHE A 594 24.98 10.74 21.22
C PHE A 594 25.18 12.25 21.38
N SER A 595 24.94 13.03 20.33
CA SER A 595 25.11 14.49 20.38
C SER A 595 24.23 15.16 21.43
N MET A 596 22.99 14.69 21.58
CA MET A 596 22.09 15.21 22.60
C MET A 596 22.59 14.91 24.03
N LEU A 597 23.04 13.66 24.28
CA LEU A 597 23.57 13.26 25.58
C LEU A 597 24.87 14.01 25.89
N MET A 598 25.77 14.13 24.90
CA MET A 598 27.04 14.83 25.07
C MET A 598 26.86 16.33 25.29
N THR A 599 25.87 16.95 24.64
CA THR A 599 25.50 18.34 24.88
C THR A 599 25.00 18.56 26.31
N LEU A 600 24.10 17.70 26.79
CA LEU A 600 23.62 17.77 28.16
C LEU A 600 24.76 17.57 29.16
N PHE A 601 25.69 16.66 28.89
CA PHE A 601 26.87 16.43 29.72
C PHE A 601 27.77 17.67 29.75
N THR A 602 28.12 18.26 28.60
CA THR A 602 28.98 19.43 28.54
C THR A 602 28.33 20.64 29.20
N PHE A 603 27.00 20.72 29.18
CA PHE A 603 26.26 21.75 29.92
C PHE A 603 26.41 21.56 31.43
N VAL A 604 26.24 20.33 31.96
CA VAL A 604 26.36 20.03 33.39
C VAL A 604 27.81 20.10 33.87
N ALA A 605 28.76 19.58 33.07
CA ALA A 605 30.19 19.55 33.40
C ALA A 605 30.91 20.91 33.17
N VAL A 606 30.21 21.91 32.65
CA VAL A 606 30.77 23.25 32.33
C VAL A 606 32.03 23.10 31.47
N SER A 607 31.96 22.30 30.41
CA SER A 607 33.10 21.99 29.53
C SER A 607 32.78 22.37 28.08
N LYS A 608 33.86 22.54 27.26
CA LYS A 608 33.73 22.74 25.81
C LYS A 608 33.18 21.48 25.16
N TYR A 609 32.31 21.63 24.14
CA TYR A 609 31.88 20.50 23.32
C TYR A 609 33.08 19.90 22.59
N PRO A 610 33.35 18.58 22.69
CA PRO A 610 34.68 18.02 22.33
C PRO A 610 34.91 17.84 20.84
N LEU A 611 33.96 18.16 19.95
CA LEU A 611 34.06 17.92 18.52
C LEU A 611 33.89 19.21 17.71
N TYR A 612 34.48 19.24 16.50
CA TYR A 612 34.25 20.25 15.48
C TYR A 612 33.16 19.82 14.49
N PRO A 613 32.42 20.78 13.85
CA PRO A 613 31.40 20.45 12.84
C PRO A 613 31.91 19.58 11.70
N THR A 614 33.13 19.84 11.26
CA THR A 614 33.84 19.11 10.22
C THR A 614 34.06 17.64 10.55
N GLN A 615 34.40 17.33 11.81
CA GLN A 615 34.57 15.97 12.30
C GLN A 615 33.28 15.18 12.30
N LEU A 616 32.15 15.82 12.60
CA LEU A 616 30.83 15.20 12.49
C LEU A 616 30.43 14.90 11.05
N SER A 617 30.85 15.73 10.10
CA SER A 617 30.69 15.46 8.68
C SER A 617 31.53 14.26 8.22
N PHE A 618 32.74 14.09 8.74
CA PHE A 618 33.57 12.90 8.52
C PHE A 618 32.90 11.64 9.03
N LEU A 619 32.44 11.63 10.29
CA LEU A 619 31.69 10.52 10.89
C LEU A 619 30.44 10.20 10.07
N GLY A 620 29.66 11.23 9.72
CA GLY A 620 28.44 11.13 8.92
C GLY A 620 28.68 10.47 7.57
N THR A 621 29.77 10.77 6.91
CA THR A 621 30.10 10.20 5.59
C THR A 621 30.42 8.71 5.67
N PHE A 622 31.29 8.28 6.59
CA PHE A 622 31.81 6.91 6.60
C PHE A 622 31.03 5.93 7.46
N THR A 623 30.27 6.39 8.45
CA THR A 623 29.54 5.48 9.35
C THR A 623 28.01 5.58 9.23
N ILE A 624 27.48 6.65 8.60
CA ILE A 624 26.04 6.91 8.58
C ILE A 624 25.48 7.06 7.16
N GLY A 625 25.78 8.18 6.48
CA GLY A 625 25.10 8.56 5.24
C GLY A 625 25.39 7.63 4.07
N THR A 626 26.66 7.46 3.71
CA THR A 626 27.05 6.57 2.60
C THR A 626 26.66 5.12 2.85
N PRO A 627 26.98 4.50 4.02
CA PRO A 627 26.55 3.12 4.26
C PRO A 627 25.01 2.98 4.34
N ALA A 628 24.29 3.94 4.92
CA ALA A 628 22.83 3.92 4.95
C ALA A 628 22.22 3.94 3.53
N PHE A 629 22.77 4.76 2.63
CA PHE A 629 22.34 4.80 1.24
C PHE A 629 22.60 3.48 0.51
N LEU A 630 23.79 2.89 0.66
CA LEU A 630 24.13 1.61 0.04
C LEU A 630 23.29 0.45 0.60
N LEU A 631 23.00 0.45 1.90
CA LEU A 631 22.14 -0.55 2.55
C LEU A 631 20.67 -0.42 2.14
N ALA A 632 20.18 0.79 1.87
CA ALA A 632 18.79 1.00 1.44
C ALA A 632 18.45 0.30 0.11
N MET A 633 19.44 -0.02 -0.71
CA MET A 633 19.26 -0.73 -1.98
C MET A 633 19.28 -2.26 -1.85
N GLN A 634 19.56 -2.79 -0.66
CA GLN A 634 19.74 -4.23 -0.45
C GLN A 634 18.43 -4.99 -0.26
N PRO A 635 18.33 -6.27 -0.67
CA PRO A 635 17.19 -7.10 -0.33
C PRO A 635 17.22 -7.51 1.14
N ASP A 636 16.12 -7.26 1.85
CA ASP A 636 15.86 -7.77 3.19
C ASP A 636 14.45 -8.35 3.26
N LYS A 637 14.35 -9.65 3.52
CA LYS A 637 13.09 -10.39 3.53
C LYS A 637 12.60 -10.67 4.96
N SER A 638 13.32 -10.21 5.98
CA SER A 638 12.98 -10.51 7.37
C SER A 638 11.62 -9.91 7.74
N ARG A 639 10.89 -10.62 8.59
CA ARG A 639 9.58 -10.20 9.09
C ARG A 639 9.72 -8.94 9.95
N ILE A 640 8.74 -8.03 9.82
CA ILE A 640 8.68 -6.80 10.59
C ILE A 640 7.92 -7.08 11.89
N GLU A 641 8.57 -6.87 13.03
CA GLU A 641 7.97 -7.02 14.35
C GLU A 641 8.00 -5.69 15.11
N GLY A 642 6.96 -5.42 15.88
CA GLY A 642 6.88 -4.24 16.74
C GLY A 642 6.69 -2.90 16.01
N HIS A 643 6.86 -1.81 16.76
CA HIS A 643 6.72 -0.45 16.26
C HIS A 643 8.02 0.08 15.66
N PHE A 644 7.91 0.80 14.54
CA PHE A 644 9.06 1.33 13.80
C PHE A 644 10.02 2.14 14.70
N LEU A 645 9.52 3.15 15.41
CA LEU A 645 10.35 4.04 16.22
C LEU A 645 11.03 3.30 17.38
N THR A 646 10.31 2.38 18.03
CA THR A 646 10.88 1.57 19.12
C THR A 646 12.06 0.75 18.65
N ASN A 647 11.92 0.09 17.50
CA ASN A 647 13.00 -0.71 16.91
C ASN A 647 14.21 0.13 16.52
N VAL A 648 13.98 1.30 15.90
CA VAL A 648 15.05 2.23 15.52
C VAL A 648 15.82 2.71 16.75
N VAL A 649 15.12 3.11 17.82
CA VAL A 649 15.75 3.53 19.08
C VAL A 649 16.53 2.39 19.74
N LEU A 650 15.97 1.18 19.82
CA LEU A 650 16.63 0.03 20.43
C LEU A 650 17.89 -0.41 19.66
N LEU A 651 17.92 -0.24 18.35
CA LEU A 651 19.10 -0.52 17.54
C LEU A 651 20.18 0.56 17.71
N ALA A 652 19.78 1.82 17.86
CA ALA A 652 20.71 2.95 17.97
C ALA A 652 21.29 3.13 19.40
N LEU A 653 20.48 2.85 20.42
CA LEU A 653 20.79 3.15 21.81
C LEU A 653 22.12 2.55 22.32
N PRO A 654 22.50 1.29 22.03
CA PRO A 654 23.78 0.74 22.48
C PRO A 654 24.99 1.51 21.99
N ALA A 655 24.99 1.90 20.71
CA ALA A 655 26.10 2.66 20.12
C ALA A 655 26.14 4.08 20.71
N ALA A 656 24.99 4.77 20.76
CA ALA A 656 24.91 6.12 21.32
C ALA A 656 25.35 6.21 22.79
N LEU A 657 24.99 5.22 23.62
CA LEU A 657 25.43 5.13 25.02
C LEU A 657 26.93 4.81 25.13
N THR A 658 27.44 3.93 24.26
CA THR A 658 28.88 3.62 24.24
C THR A 658 29.70 4.86 23.87
N ASP A 659 29.30 5.56 22.82
CA ASP A 659 29.91 6.83 22.40
C ASP A 659 29.87 7.85 23.54
N PHE A 660 28.73 8.04 24.15
CA PHE A 660 28.55 8.98 25.23
C PHE A 660 29.45 8.67 26.43
N ILE A 661 29.46 7.42 26.91
CA ILE A 661 30.26 7.03 28.09
C ILE A 661 31.76 7.22 27.82
N LEU A 662 32.24 6.74 26.68
CA LEU A 662 33.66 6.81 26.36
C LEU A 662 34.12 8.26 26.18
N LEU A 663 33.32 9.08 25.50
CA LEU A 663 33.66 10.48 25.29
C LEU A 663 33.53 11.33 26.55
N ALA A 664 32.55 11.06 27.40
CA ALA A 664 32.42 11.75 28.68
C ALA A 664 33.61 11.46 29.60
N VAL A 665 34.03 10.20 29.71
CA VAL A 665 35.23 9.79 30.46
C VAL A 665 36.46 10.44 29.88
N LEU A 666 36.66 10.41 28.54
CA LEU A 666 37.81 11.00 27.88
C LEU A 666 37.82 12.53 28.04
N ASN A 667 36.66 13.19 27.98
CA ASN A 667 36.56 14.65 28.16
C ASN A 667 37.01 15.06 29.56
N VAL A 668 36.53 14.37 30.61
CA VAL A 668 36.92 14.63 32.00
C VAL A 668 38.41 14.35 32.19
N ALA A 669 38.88 13.14 31.80
CA ALA A 669 40.28 12.74 31.95
C ALA A 669 41.23 13.65 31.16
N GLY A 670 40.87 14.05 29.93
CA GLY A 670 41.63 14.91 29.08
C GLY A 670 41.76 16.35 29.66
N ASN A 671 40.66 16.89 30.16
CA ASN A 671 40.67 18.19 30.84
C ASN A 671 41.56 18.17 32.13
N CYS A 672 41.46 17.08 32.93
CA CYS A 672 42.31 16.90 34.12
C CYS A 672 43.80 16.73 33.74
N ALA A 673 44.10 16.10 32.62
CA ALA A 673 45.48 15.91 32.12
C ALA A 673 46.03 17.13 31.34
N GLY A 674 45.23 18.20 31.17
CA GLY A 674 45.63 19.40 30.44
C GLY A 674 45.84 19.20 28.92
N ILE A 675 45.11 18.24 28.31
CA ILE A 675 45.15 17.96 26.88
C ILE A 675 44.52 19.14 26.12
N GLY A 676 45.23 19.65 25.11
CA GLY A 676 44.70 20.69 24.25
C GLY A 676 43.42 20.23 23.51
N HIS A 677 42.48 21.15 23.37
CA HIS A 677 41.16 20.84 22.75
C HIS A 677 41.27 20.20 21.36
N GLU A 678 42.24 20.56 20.55
CA GLU A 678 42.49 20.01 19.21
C GLU A 678 42.89 18.52 19.25
N GLN A 679 43.78 18.16 20.16
CA GLN A 679 44.19 16.76 20.34
C GLN A 679 43.04 15.94 20.94
N LEU A 680 42.34 16.48 21.93
CA LEU A 680 41.19 15.85 22.54
C LEU A 680 40.08 15.56 21.53
N SER A 681 39.78 16.53 20.65
CA SER A 681 38.79 16.36 19.59
C SER A 681 39.17 15.27 18.59
N THR A 682 40.46 15.15 18.25
CA THR A 682 40.94 14.08 17.38
C THR A 682 40.83 12.71 18.02
N MET A 683 41.15 12.58 19.32
CA MET A 683 40.93 11.35 20.07
C MET A 683 39.47 10.96 20.10
N CYS A 684 38.57 11.91 20.36
CA CYS A 684 37.11 11.69 20.40
C CYS A 684 36.59 11.18 19.07
N ILE A 685 36.95 11.80 17.95
CA ILE A 685 36.43 11.35 16.64
C ILE A 685 36.94 9.97 16.24
N MET A 686 38.15 9.58 16.64
CA MET A 686 38.69 8.26 16.37
C MET A 686 37.92 7.17 17.14
N ILE A 687 37.53 7.43 18.39
CA ILE A 687 36.71 6.52 19.18
C ILE A 687 35.32 6.42 18.56
N LEU A 688 34.68 7.53 18.20
CA LEU A 688 33.39 7.55 17.52
C LEU A 688 33.40 6.76 16.21
N LEU A 689 34.51 6.86 15.45
CA LEU A 689 34.68 6.10 14.23
C LEU A 689 34.75 4.59 14.51
N ALA A 690 35.44 4.16 15.57
CA ALA A 690 35.55 2.76 15.96
C ALA A 690 34.16 2.18 16.40
N VAL A 691 33.40 2.91 17.25
CA VAL A 691 32.05 2.51 17.65
C VAL A 691 31.08 2.54 16.45
N GLY A 692 31.15 3.58 15.62
CA GLY A 692 30.33 3.71 14.42
C GLY A 692 30.56 2.57 13.42
N MET A 693 31.82 2.13 13.23
CA MET A 693 32.14 0.96 12.41
C MET A 693 31.64 -0.34 13.04
N ALA A 694 31.74 -0.51 14.36
CA ALA A 694 31.19 -1.67 15.06
C ALA A 694 29.65 -1.72 14.96
N ALA A 695 28.97 -0.57 15.08
CA ALA A 695 27.54 -0.44 14.87
C ALA A 695 27.14 -0.77 13.42
N LEU A 696 27.90 -0.27 12.43
CA LEU A 696 27.67 -0.58 11.02
C LEU A 696 27.81 -2.09 10.75
N ILE A 697 28.86 -2.74 11.24
CA ILE A 697 29.06 -4.18 11.08
C ILE A 697 27.88 -4.94 11.70
N ARG A 698 27.43 -4.57 12.90
CA ARG A 698 26.27 -5.19 13.56
C ARG A 698 24.98 -5.05 12.74
N ILE A 699 24.72 -3.88 12.17
CA ILE A 699 23.55 -3.62 11.33
C ILE A 699 23.63 -4.40 10.02
N CYS A 700 24.84 -4.65 9.51
CA CYS A 700 25.08 -5.46 8.32
C CYS A 700 24.91 -6.97 8.56
N MET A 701 24.81 -7.43 9.78
CA MET A 701 24.63 -8.86 10.06
C MET A 701 23.25 -9.38 9.64
N PRO A 702 23.15 -10.60 9.03
CA PRO A 702 24.25 -11.49 8.64
C PRO A 702 25.04 -10.92 7.46
N LEU A 703 26.38 -11.08 7.52
CA LEU A 703 27.27 -10.54 6.49
C LEU A 703 27.16 -11.38 5.20
N ASP A 704 26.78 -10.74 4.13
CA ASP A 704 26.89 -11.23 2.75
C ASP A 704 28.05 -10.55 2.01
N LYS A 705 28.34 -10.97 0.78
CA LYS A 705 29.45 -10.41 -0.03
C LYS A 705 29.33 -8.89 -0.22
N ILE A 706 28.12 -8.38 -0.40
CA ILE A 706 27.87 -6.97 -0.66
C ILE A 706 28.01 -6.16 0.63
N ARG A 707 27.41 -6.63 1.74
CA ARG A 707 27.50 -5.98 3.07
C ARG A 707 28.93 -5.97 3.58
N THR A 708 29.67 -7.06 3.38
CA THR A 708 31.11 -7.11 3.67
C THR A 708 31.88 -6.10 2.83
N GLY A 709 31.58 -6.00 1.52
CA GLY A 709 32.19 -5.01 0.64
C GLY A 709 31.89 -3.57 1.08
N ILE A 710 30.68 -3.27 1.53
CA ILE A 710 30.32 -1.95 2.09
C ILE A 710 31.17 -1.65 3.34
N CYS A 711 31.27 -2.58 4.29
CA CYS A 711 32.07 -2.39 5.50
C CYS A 711 33.55 -2.15 5.18
N ILE A 712 34.13 -2.90 4.25
CA ILE A 712 35.51 -2.73 3.81
C ILE A 712 35.70 -1.38 3.13
N LEU A 713 34.79 -0.98 2.23
CA LEU A 713 34.84 0.30 1.53
C LEU A 713 34.80 1.48 2.52
N MET A 714 33.92 1.43 3.52
CA MET A 714 33.81 2.49 4.52
C MET A 714 35.04 2.53 5.42
N ALA A 715 35.56 1.38 5.86
CA ALA A 715 36.77 1.32 6.68
C ALA A 715 37.98 1.82 5.92
N SER A 716 38.19 1.38 4.68
CA SER A 716 39.31 1.82 3.85
C SER A 716 39.25 3.32 3.51
N GLY A 717 38.04 3.84 3.21
CA GLY A 717 37.84 5.26 2.97
C GLY A 717 38.08 6.11 4.22
N ALA A 718 37.68 5.65 5.40
CA ALA A 718 37.97 6.32 6.66
C ALA A 718 39.49 6.36 6.95
N VAL A 719 40.17 5.22 6.80
CA VAL A 719 41.65 5.15 6.96
C VAL A 719 42.36 6.06 5.96
N PHE A 720 41.99 6.03 4.69
CA PHE A 720 42.52 6.94 3.68
C PHE A 720 42.35 8.40 4.09
N SER A 721 41.17 8.79 4.57
CA SER A 721 40.91 10.16 5.01
C SER A 721 41.73 10.57 6.22
N VAL A 722 41.94 9.68 7.18
CA VAL A 722 42.79 9.91 8.35
C VAL A 722 44.28 10.08 7.96
N LEU A 723 44.72 9.39 6.91
CA LEU A 723 46.13 9.49 6.46
C LEU A 723 46.40 10.73 5.57
N PHE A 724 45.50 11.00 4.61
CA PHE A 724 45.74 11.96 3.53
C PHE A 724 44.91 13.23 3.59
N LEU A 725 43.75 13.22 4.30
CA LEU A 725 42.79 14.34 4.31
C LEU A 725 42.65 15.00 5.70
N LYS A 726 43.70 14.92 6.54
CA LYS A 726 43.69 15.46 7.91
C LYS A 726 43.21 16.93 8.00
N PRO A 727 43.73 17.87 7.17
CA PRO A 727 43.29 19.25 7.28
C PRO A 727 41.81 19.47 6.93
N LEU A 728 41.26 18.65 5.98
CA LEU A 728 39.88 18.75 5.56
C LEU A 728 38.92 18.43 6.69
N PHE A 729 39.29 17.47 7.56
CA PHE A 729 38.44 16.97 8.65
C PHE A 729 38.89 17.47 10.02
N ALA A 730 39.74 18.50 10.10
CA ALA A 730 40.28 19.06 11.35
C ALA A 730 40.83 17.96 12.28
N LEU A 731 41.65 17.06 11.70
CA LEU A 731 42.36 16.02 12.46
C LEU A 731 43.75 16.53 12.79
N TYR A 732 44.01 16.76 14.07
CA TYR A 732 45.27 17.30 14.56
C TYR A 732 46.26 16.20 14.93
N PRO A 733 47.57 16.42 14.82
CA PRO A 733 48.59 15.44 15.19
C PRO A 733 48.56 15.16 16.69
N LEU A 734 48.61 13.86 17.02
CA LEU A 734 48.67 13.37 18.40
C LEU A 734 50.12 13.06 18.78
N SER A 735 50.49 13.32 20.01
CA SER A 735 51.76 12.82 20.54
C SER A 735 51.74 11.29 20.65
N PRO A 736 52.91 10.61 20.63
CA PRO A 736 52.96 9.13 20.69
C PRO A 736 52.20 8.53 21.85
N VAL A 737 52.21 9.18 23.00
CA VAL A 737 51.45 8.75 24.18
C VAL A 737 49.95 8.77 23.93
N TRP A 738 49.44 9.86 23.33
CA TRP A 738 47.99 9.99 23.02
C TRP A 738 47.55 9.10 21.87
N VAL A 739 48.45 8.79 20.91
CA VAL A 739 48.18 7.73 19.91
C VAL A 739 47.96 6.38 20.57
N MET A 740 48.83 6.00 21.52
CA MET A 740 48.71 4.75 22.25
C MET A 740 47.43 4.70 23.08
N VAL A 741 47.11 5.76 23.83
CA VAL A 741 45.88 5.87 24.61
C VAL A 741 44.66 5.77 23.71
N THR A 742 44.62 6.47 22.59
CA THR A 742 43.54 6.41 21.62
C THR A 742 43.35 4.99 21.09
N GLY A 743 44.45 4.30 20.74
CA GLY A 743 44.42 2.91 20.27
C GLY A 743 43.84 1.94 21.32
N ILE A 744 44.20 2.10 22.59
CA ILE A 744 43.66 1.31 23.70
C ILE A 744 42.15 1.58 23.85
N LEU A 745 41.70 2.84 23.81
CA LEU A 745 40.32 3.21 23.93
C LEU A 745 39.46 2.71 22.74
N MET A 746 40.01 2.77 21.52
CA MET A 746 39.34 2.20 20.33
C MET A 746 39.20 0.67 20.47
N ALA A 747 40.22 -0.02 20.96
CA ALA A 747 40.12 -1.45 21.20
C ALA A 747 39.09 -1.78 22.32
N ALA A 748 39.03 -0.97 23.38
CA ALA A 748 38.06 -1.09 24.44
C ALA A 748 36.63 -0.77 24.02
N ALA A 749 36.46 0.08 23.00
CA ALA A 749 35.15 0.47 22.51
C ALA A 749 34.30 -0.71 22.01
N VAL A 750 34.90 -1.70 21.37
CA VAL A 750 34.22 -2.89 20.84
C VAL A 750 33.58 -3.74 21.94
N PRO A 751 34.34 -4.18 23.00
CA PRO A 751 33.73 -4.94 24.11
C PRO A 751 32.70 -4.11 24.89
N VAL A 752 32.92 -2.82 25.13
CA VAL A 752 31.94 -1.94 25.79
C VAL A 752 30.66 -1.90 24.97
N PHE A 753 30.74 -1.72 23.67
CA PHE A 753 29.59 -1.76 22.77
C PHE A 753 28.85 -3.12 22.84
N ALA A 754 29.59 -4.23 22.85
CA ALA A 754 29.00 -5.56 22.97
C ALA A 754 28.24 -5.76 24.31
N VAL A 755 28.80 -5.24 25.41
CA VAL A 755 28.11 -5.25 26.74
C VAL A 755 26.84 -4.39 26.68
N MET A 756 26.89 -3.20 26.14
CA MET A 756 25.71 -2.33 25.99
C MET A 756 24.61 -2.99 25.16
N CYS A 757 25.00 -3.68 24.07
CA CYS A 757 24.08 -4.47 23.28
C CYS A 757 23.35 -5.54 24.10
N ARG A 758 24.11 -6.28 24.96
CA ARG A 758 23.53 -7.31 25.84
C ARG A 758 22.60 -6.69 26.88
N LEU A 759 22.97 -5.60 27.52
CA LEU A 759 22.16 -4.92 28.53
C LEU A 759 20.83 -4.42 27.97
N VAL A 760 20.83 -3.77 26.80
CA VAL A 760 19.62 -3.31 26.14
C VAL A 760 18.73 -4.49 25.77
N LEU A 761 19.30 -5.58 25.24
CA LEU A 761 18.55 -6.79 24.90
C LEU A 761 17.88 -7.42 26.14
N LEU A 762 18.61 -7.52 27.27
CA LEU A 762 18.09 -8.06 28.53
C LEU A 762 16.93 -7.20 29.08
N GLN A 763 17.02 -5.88 28.99
CA GLN A 763 15.92 -4.99 29.41
C GLN A 763 14.68 -5.17 28.54
N VAL A 764 14.82 -5.27 27.21
CA VAL A 764 13.72 -5.55 26.29
C VAL A 764 13.06 -6.89 26.63
N GLN A 765 13.85 -7.94 26.86
CA GLN A 765 13.31 -9.25 27.22
C GLN A 765 12.58 -9.24 28.59
N ARG A 766 13.08 -8.49 29.57
CA ARG A 766 12.41 -8.31 30.87
C ARG A 766 11.06 -7.61 30.70
N HIS A 767 10.99 -6.54 29.92
CA HIS A 767 9.73 -5.82 29.63
C HIS A 767 8.73 -6.69 28.86
N ALA A 768 9.20 -7.46 27.87
CA ALA A 768 8.34 -8.37 27.12
C ALA A 768 7.74 -9.48 28.04
N LYS A 769 8.53 -10.05 28.96
CA LYS A 769 8.04 -11.02 29.96
C LYS A 769 7.03 -10.41 30.92
N HIS A 770 7.24 -9.18 31.40
CA HIS A 770 6.29 -8.46 32.24
C HIS A 770 4.99 -8.15 31.50
N SER A 771 5.05 -7.70 30.25
CA SER A 771 3.88 -7.44 29.40
C SER A 771 3.08 -8.72 29.13
N LYS A 772 3.73 -9.85 28.86
CA LYS A 772 3.07 -11.15 28.68
C LYS A 772 2.37 -11.62 29.95
N LYS A 773 3.04 -11.56 31.14
CA LYS A 773 2.44 -11.84 32.44
C LYS A 773 1.26 -10.90 32.76
N PHE A 774 1.35 -9.63 32.39
CA PHE A 774 0.28 -8.65 32.58
C PHE A 774 -0.94 -8.96 31.72
N ARG A 775 -0.74 -9.31 30.44
CA ARG A 775 -1.82 -9.78 29.53
C ARG A 775 -2.44 -11.09 30.01
N GLU A 776 -1.65 -12.05 30.50
CA GLU A 776 -2.13 -13.31 31.07
C GLU A 776 -2.91 -13.11 32.37
N ARG A 777 -2.58 -12.11 33.20
CA ARG A 777 -3.35 -11.73 34.39
C ARG A 777 -4.67 -11.02 34.02
N LEU A 778 -4.66 -10.09 33.04
CA LEU A 778 -5.88 -9.47 32.52
C LEU A 778 -6.83 -10.52 31.90
N GLY A 779 -6.30 -11.44 31.10
CA GLY A 779 -7.10 -12.52 30.51
C GLY A 779 -7.73 -13.49 31.53
N ARG A 780 -7.17 -13.61 32.76
CA ARG A 780 -7.79 -14.38 33.86
C ARG A 780 -8.90 -13.61 34.61
N HIS A 781 -8.82 -12.30 34.67
CA HIS A 781 -9.86 -11.46 35.28
C HIS A 781 -11.09 -11.25 34.41
N PHE A 782 -11.02 -11.49 33.11
CA PHE A 782 -12.17 -11.45 32.19
C PHE A 782 -12.79 -12.84 31.91
N LYS A 783 -12.31 -13.89 32.58
CA LYS A 783 -12.86 -15.26 32.52
C LYS A 783 -13.55 -15.73 33.82
N SER A 784 -13.73 -14.81 34.77
CA SER A 784 -14.55 -15.06 35.97
C SER A 784 -15.84 -14.25 35.94
#